data_5034013a117150c1b64f81aaddc3a4b3
#
_entry.id   5034013a117150c1b64f81aaddc3a4b3
#
_cell.length_a   1.000
_cell.length_b   1.000
_cell.length_c   1.000
_cell.angle_alpha   90.00
_cell.angle_beta   90.00
_cell.angle_gamma   90.00
#
_symmetry.space_group_name_H-M   'P 1'
#
loop_
_entity.id
_entity.type
_entity.pdbx_description
1 polymer ?
#
loop_
_entity_poly.entity_id
_entity_poly.type
_entity_poly.pdbx_seq_one_letter_code
_entity_poly.pdbx_strand_id
1 'polypeptide(L)'
;MQSQDVAPRPAPGSATALSVDVEQAEAALVEHYPRLVRLAYLVLPPGLGRGRRVLTAHALTQRALPRRRACAPVIPAQPTGRDGDPGYAYVRLQVVRTALEAGLPLTLRAWPKRAQLPPLLPQVWGLRLFPRSGGADELALDQRLSALSGPARAAYVLRGLEKLPDGDVREVLAEAGVEDVEGALREAGRLPAAQYALLDSPEFDACSLQARPTDLMRRRQHSRAALAAAAALAVCGALVALPGGGWGPDGAAAPVYAQNPAAEAALDPGRLVKVSPAAWKTSARTDFSAWPARGPLTGDTALLRRALAVWARPGEKVRVSATPETPFGGPAGPPQLLYAGDADNARVVILYDGLRIARYAEPKDGTAGAALDFARVDGATGAEASALVLDRADGNVRYLTAPWVTKAGERDLSKPGAGVMELTLTGGITSPLASPATQTGACTTWNVLQLTDASGAHLLSDLGELVPARLTAGRPTAPKEATDTEALRTWAPFACSLADARGQGVRTVNAWAYTRQQLPDANGSAAWVCTRAETWRGDGSRVLAQFHTPGGLFGAAVAKAGDVPACGPRDPHVLAGVLWKSKGGDWYLLAAGDKDTASIRSTGGVRGAGQGNHLTVPAKQGAQADLKGRLTDGRSISGLR
;
A
#
# COMPACT_ATOMS: atom_id res chain seq x y z
N MET A 1 86.40 -16.83 46.55
CA MET A 1 85.57 -17.86 45.98
C MET A 1 84.15 -17.37 46.22
N GLN A 2 83.53 -16.77 45.20
CA GLN A 2 82.23 -16.23 45.22
C GLN A 2 81.30 -17.26 44.48
N SER A 3 80.33 -17.81 45.20
CA SER A 3 79.29 -18.65 44.62
C SER A 3 78.28 -17.74 43.89
N GLN A 4 78.10 -17.97 42.63
CA GLN A 4 77.01 -17.35 41.80
C GLN A 4 75.70 -18.11 42.07
N ASP A 5 74.74 -17.44 42.63
CA ASP A 5 73.35 -17.87 42.70
C ASP A 5 72.77 -17.81 41.34
N VAL A 6 72.30 -18.98 40.83
CA VAL A 6 71.54 -19.13 39.60
C VAL A 6 70.07 -18.97 39.97
N ALA A 7 69.46 -17.88 39.50
CA ALA A 7 68.04 -17.65 39.60
C ALA A 7 67.27 -18.70 38.82
N PRO A 8 66.09 -19.19 39.34
CA PRO A 8 65.27 -20.18 38.65
C PRO A 8 64.60 -19.53 37.43
N ARG A 9 64.61 -20.25 36.30
CA ARG A 9 63.83 -19.92 35.08
C ARG A 9 62.35 -19.80 35.42
N PRO A 10 61.64 -18.72 34.95
CA PRO A 10 60.21 -18.66 35.08
C PRO A 10 59.55 -19.76 34.22
N ALA A 11 58.55 -20.42 34.78
CA ALA A 11 57.69 -21.36 34.08
C ALA A 11 57.00 -20.69 32.89
N PRO A 12 56.61 -21.44 31.82
CA PRO A 12 55.91 -20.86 30.67
C PRO A 12 54.59 -20.28 31.16
N GLY A 13 54.47 -18.96 30.99
CA GLY A 13 53.31 -18.21 31.43
C GLY A 13 52.03 -18.77 30.83
N SER A 14 51.08 -19.03 31.71
CA SER A 14 49.69 -19.20 31.38
C SER A 14 49.26 -18.04 30.46
N ALA A 15 48.78 -18.36 29.28
CA ALA A 15 48.13 -17.39 28.39
C ALA A 15 47.05 -16.67 29.19
N THR A 16 47.30 -15.40 29.50
CA THR A 16 46.31 -14.52 30.11
C THR A 16 45.16 -14.47 29.14
N ALA A 17 44.08 -15.13 29.44
CA ALA A 17 42.84 -15.00 28.70
C ALA A 17 42.49 -13.49 28.68
N LEU A 18 42.58 -12.87 27.51
CA LEU A 18 42.18 -11.50 27.27
C LEU A 18 40.68 -11.39 27.64
N SER A 19 40.38 -10.75 28.74
CA SER A 19 38.99 -10.50 29.15
C SER A 19 38.51 -9.22 28.49
N VAL A 20 37.33 -9.28 27.90
CA VAL A 20 36.66 -8.11 27.31
C VAL A 20 35.75 -7.48 28.34
N ASP A 21 35.88 -6.15 28.51
CA ASP A 21 34.98 -5.40 29.37
C ASP A 21 33.64 -5.13 28.64
N VAL A 22 32.53 -5.07 29.40
CA VAL A 22 31.22 -4.74 28.89
C VAL A 22 31.19 -3.37 28.20
N GLU A 23 31.93 -2.40 28.75
CA GLU A 23 32.05 -1.05 28.15
C GLU A 23 32.74 -1.09 26.78
N GLN A 24 33.76 -1.93 26.60
CA GLN A 24 34.38 -2.14 25.29
C GLN A 24 33.42 -2.76 24.30
N ALA A 25 32.62 -3.74 24.72
CA ALA A 25 31.61 -4.34 23.85
C ALA A 25 30.48 -3.35 23.51
N GLU A 26 30.06 -2.48 24.44
CA GLU A 26 29.09 -1.40 24.19
C GLU A 26 29.66 -0.37 23.20
N ALA A 27 30.91 0.06 23.37
CA ALA A 27 31.59 0.98 22.46
C ALA A 27 31.66 0.40 21.03
N ALA A 28 32.12 -0.86 20.92
CA ALA A 28 32.23 -1.56 19.64
C ALA A 28 30.84 -1.74 18.96
N LEU A 29 29.78 -2.01 19.73
CA LEU A 29 28.43 -2.08 19.20
C LEU A 29 27.98 -0.74 18.60
N VAL A 30 28.26 0.37 19.26
CA VAL A 30 27.86 1.70 18.77
C VAL A 30 28.66 2.08 17.52
N GLU A 31 29.96 1.89 17.55
CA GLU A 31 30.87 2.26 16.46
C GLU A 31 30.58 1.45 15.18
N HIS A 32 30.38 0.13 15.34
CA HIS A 32 30.22 -0.79 14.21
C HIS A 32 28.75 -1.22 13.96
N TYR A 33 27.78 -0.50 14.53
CA TYR A 33 26.36 -0.86 14.45
C TYR A 33 25.85 -1.15 13.03
N PRO A 34 26.11 -0.33 11.99
CA PRO A 34 25.66 -0.60 10.64
C PRO A 34 26.21 -1.90 10.06
N ARG A 35 27.50 -2.20 10.32
CA ARG A 35 28.17 -3.41 9.87
C ARG A 35 27.60 -4.66 10.54
N LEU A 36 27.36 -4.60 11.84
CA LEU A 36 26.76 -5.69 12.61
C LEU A 36 25.32 -5.99 12.20
N VAL A 37 24.51 -4.96 11.91
CA VAL A 37 23.16 -5.13 11.39
C VAL A 37 23.19 -5.77 10.00
N ARG A 38 24.13 -5.34 9.13
CA ARG A 38 24.32 -5.94 7.80
C ARG A 38 24.73 -7.41 7.91
N LEU A 39 25.66 -7.73 8.81
CA LEU A 39 26.07 -9.10 9.11
C LEU A 39 24.86 -9.96 9.53
N ALA A 40 24.09 -9.50 10.52
CA ALA A 40 22.88 -10.21 10.98
C ALA A 40 21.87 -10.42 9.84
N TYR A 41 21.63 -9.39 9.03
CA TYR A 41 20.71 -9.47 7.90
C TYR A 41 21.14 -10.53 6.88
N LEU A 42 22.42 -10.58 6.52
CA LEU A 42 22.94 -11.50 5.52
C LEU A 42 22.95 -12.97 6.01
N VAL A 43 23.14 -13.19 7.31
CA VAL A 43 23.08 -14.55 7.92
C VAL A 43 21.65 -15.06 8.07
N LEU A 44 20.68 -14.18 8.33
CA LEU A 44 19.26 -14.53 8.45
C LEU A 44 18.71 -15.14 7.14
N PRO A 45 17.74 -16.10 7.23
CA PRO A 45 17.16 -16.71 6.05
C PRO A 45 16.49 -15.71 5.11
N PRO A 46 16.77 -15.71 3.80
CA PRO A 46 16.06 -14.86 2.83
C PRO A 46 14.55 -15.07 2.81
N GLY A 47 14.08 -16.29 3.11
CA GLY A 47 12.67 -16.64 3.17
C GLY A 47 11.84 -15.90 4.26
N LEU A 48 12.48 -15.20 5.21
CA LEU A 48 11.77 -14.38 6.19
C LEU A 48 11.11 -13.13 5.58
N GLY A 49 11.42 -12.81 4.34
CA GLY A 49 11.02 -11.57 3.71
C GLY A 49 11.80 -10.34 4.23
N ARG A 50 12.07 -9.39 3.33
CA ARG A 50 12.98 -8.26 3.58
C ARG A 50 12.64 -7.46 4.84
N GLY A 51 11.39 -7.03 4.98
CA GLY A 51 10.99 -6.18 6.11
C GLY A 51 11.20 -6.85 7.48
N ARG A 52 10.77 -8.11 7.61
CA ARG A 52 10.95 -8.89 8.83
C ARG A 52 12.42 -9.17 9.12
N ARG A 53 13.20 -9.48 8.08
CA ARG A 53 14.62 -9.80 8.17
C ARG A 53 15.45 -8.60 8.64
N VAL A 54 15.20 -7.38 8.10
CA VAL A 54 15.87 -6.16 8.58
C VAL A 54 15.53 -5.87 10.04
N LEU A 55 14.25 -5.93 10.40
CA LEU A 55 13.82 -5.68 11.78
C LEU A 55 14.39 -6.71 12.77
N THR A 56 14.46 -7.98 12.35
CA THR A 56 15.09 -9.03 13.14
C THR A 56 16.59 -8.75 13.30
N ALA A 57 17.29 -8.36 12.24
CA ALA A 57 18.71 -8.02 12.29
C ALA A 57 19.00 -6.89 13.31
N HIS A 58 18.21 -5.81 13.28
CA HIS A 58 18.33 -4.76 14.29
C HIS A 58 18.07 -5.26 15.72
N ALA A 59 17.02 -6.08 15.89
CA ALA A 59 16.68 -6.61 17.22
C ALA A 59 17.76 -7.56 17.77
N LEU A 60 18.39 -8.38 16.92
CA LEU A 60 19.48 -9.27 17.31
C LEU A 60 20.73 -8.50 17.66
N THR A 61 21.10 -7.51 16.86
CA THR A 61 22.27 -6.64 17.11
C THR A 61 22.13 -5.88 18.42
N GLN A 62 20.97 -5.27 18.69
CA GLN A 62 20.72 -4.56 19.95
C GLN A 62 20.72 -5.49 21.17
N ARG A 63 20.48 -6.78 21.00
CA ARG A 63 20.47 -7.78 22.09
C ARG A 63 21.79 -8.52 22.25
N ALA A 64 22.79 -8.23 21.43
CA ALA A 64 24.09 -8.89 21.46
C ALA A 64 24.89 -8.61 22.72
N LEU A 65 24.55 -7.54 23.46
CA LEU A 65 25.19 -7.20 24.74
C LEU A 65 24.61 -8.02 25.89
N PRO A 66 25.44 -8.39 26.87
CA PRO A 66 24.99 -9.02 28.10
C PRO A 66 24.10 -8.06 28.91
N ARG A 67 23.02 -8.57 29.50
CA ARG A 67 22.19 -7.78 30.39
C ARG A 67 22.95 -7.51 31.68
N ARG A 68 22.98 -6.26 32.14
CA ARG A 68 23.45 -5.87 33.48
C ARG A 68 22.66 -6.62 34.55
N ARG A 69 23.09 -7.83 34.89
CA ARG A 69 22.75 -8.50 36.13
C ARG A 69 24.03 -8.99 36.78
N ALA A 70 24.37 -8.34 37.87
CA ALA A 70 25.28 -8.70 38.95
C ALA A 70 26.32 -9.82 38.66
N CYS A 71 27.60 -9.49 38.82
CA CYS A 71 28.72 -10.40 39.11
C CYS A 71 29.21 -11.32 37.99
N ALA A 72 29.62 -10.75 36.83
CA ALA A 72 30.80 -11.23 36.10
C ALA A 72 31.21 -10.19 35.07
N PRO A 73 32.27 -9.42 35.30
CA PRO A 73 32.73 -8.41 34.36
C PRO A 73 33.63 -8.96 33.23
N VAL A 74 33.82 -10.27 33.16
CA VAL A 74 34.82 -10.90 32.29
C VAL A 74 34.15 -11.72 31.21
N ILE A 75 34.29 -11.29 29.98
CA ILE A 75 33.82 -11.99 28.78
C ILE A 75 35.04 -12.77 28.19
N PRO A 76 34.94 -14.07 27.87
CA PRO A 76 36.02 -14.82 27.25
C PRO A 76 36.50 -14.17 25.96
N ALA A 77 37.80 -14.09 25.75
CA ALA A 77 38.39 -13.58 24.52
C ALA A 77 37.94 -14.40 23.32
N GLN A 78 37.65 -13.69 22.25
CA GLN A 78 37.19 -14.26 20.98
C GLN A 78 38.25 -14.04 19.90
N PRO A 79 38.31 -14.85 18.82
CA PRO A 79 39.23 -14.63 17.72
C PRO A 79 39.06 -13.22 17.16
N THR A 80 40.09 -12.41 17.34
CA THR A 80 40.17 -11.06 16.80
C THR A 80 40.78 -11.16 15.41
N GLY A 81 40.03 -10.98 14.35
CA GLY A 81 40.62 -10.87 13.01
C GLY A 81 41.68 -9.76 12.93
N ARG A 82 42.10 -9.38 11.74
CA ARG A 82 43.14 -8.37 11.48
C ARG A 82 42.96 -7.02 12.20
N ASP A 83 41.78 -6.66 12.63
CA ASP A 83 41.47 -5.36 13.25
C ASP A 83 41.50 -5.36 14.79
N GLY A 84 41.83 -6.47 15.42
CA GLY A 84 42.31 -6.55 16.82
C GLY A 84 41.37 -6.08 17.94
N ASP A 85 40.13 -5.68 17.69
CA ASP A 85 39.18 -5.25 18.75
C ASP A 85 38.42 -6.43 19.38
N PRO A 86 38.73 -6.77 20.64
CA PRO A 86 38.08 -7.89 21.33
C PRO A 86 36.60 -7.65 21.59
N GLY A 87 36.16 -6.39 21.76
CA GLY A 87 34.79 -5.99 21.97
C GLY A 87 33.95 -6.27 20.72
N TYR A 88 34.47 -5.91 19.55
CA TYR A 88 33.84 -6.19 18.27
C TYR A 88 33.74 -7.71 18.00
N ALA A 89 34.83 -8.44 18.25
CA ALA A 89 34.83 -9.89 18.05
C ALA A 89 33.75 -10.61 18.87
N TYR A 90 33.57 -10.20 20.13
CA TYR A 90 32.49 -10.71 21.00
C TYR A 90 31.09 -10.38 20.44
N VAL A 91 30.82 -9.12 20.12
CA VAL A 91 29.50 -8.71 19.61
C VAL A 91 29.19 -9.40 18.28
N ARG A 92 30.17 -9.52 17.38
CA ARG A 92 30.08 -10.26 16.11
C ARG A 92 29.66 -11.71 16.34
N LEU A 93 30.31 -12.43 17.28
CA LEU A 93 29.94 -13.81 17.60
C LEU A 93 28.50 -13.91 18.11
N GLN A 94 28.09 -13.03 19.03
CA GLN A 94 26.72 -13.05 19.55
C GLN A 94 25.68 -12.78 18.47
N VAL A 95 25.98 -11.88 17.54
CA VAL A 95 25.13 -11.60 16.37
C VAL A 95 25.00 -12.82 15.46
N VAL A 96 26.13 -13.47 15.13
CA VAL A 96 26.12 -14.70 14.29
C VAL A 96 25.34 -15.82 14.98
N ARG A 97 25.62 -16.12 16.25
CA ARG A 97 24.94 -17.14 17.04
C ARG A 97 23.42 -16.93 17.07
N THR A 98 22.98 -15.72 17.41
CA THR A 98 21.55 -15.42 17.53
C THR A 98 20.85 -15.35 16.15
N ALA A 99 21.57 -14.99 15.09
CA ALA A 99 21.04 -15.03 13.73
C ALA A 99 20.86 -16.47 13.21
N LEU A 100 21.79 -17.38 13.53
CA LEU A 100 21.64 -18.80 13.25
C LEU A 100 20.48 -19.43 14.04
N GLU A 101 20.36 -19.12 15.33
CA GLU A 101 19.22 -19.55 16.16
C GLU A 101 17.86 -19.06 15.64
N ALA A 102 17.78 -17.82 15.16
CA ALA A 102 16.56 -17.25 14.58
C ALA A 102 16.16 -17.92 13.26
N GLY A 103 17.13 -18.53 12.55
CA GLY A 103 16.91 -19.26 11.31
C GLY A 103 16.44 -20.70 11.50
N LEU A 104 16.45 -21.25 12.71
CA LEU A 104 16.00 -22.62 12.98
C LEU A 104 14.47 -22.73 12.84
N PRO A 105 13.96 -23.88 12.32
CA PRO A 105 12.51 -24.10 12.23
C PRO A 105 11.89 -24.17 13.63
N LEU A 106 10.68 -23.61 13.76
CA LEU A 106 9.88 -23.71 14.98
C LEU A 106 9.40 -25.16 15.16
N THR A 107 9.78 -25.80 16.24
CA THR A 107 9.32 -27.16 16.59
C THR A 107 8.14 -27.08 17.55
N LEU A 108 7.06 -27.82 17.28
CA LEU A 108 5.83 -27.86 18.10
C LEU A 108 6.06 -28.42 19.52
N ARG A 109 7.23 -29.02 19.80
CA ARG A 109 7.55 -29.66 21.08
C ARG A 109 8.44 -28.84 22.02
N ALA A 110 8.97 -27.70 21.55
CA ALA A 110 9.84 -26.85 22.36
C ALA A 110 9.37 -25.41 22.32
N TRP A 111 9.51 -24.70 23.46
CA TRP A 111 9.25 -23.26 23.50
C TRP A 111 10.16 -22.52 22.52
N PRO A 112 9.62 -21.58 21.71
CA PRO A 112 10.44 -20.83 20.76
C PRO A 112 11.56 -20.10 21.46
N LYS A 113 12.78 -20.21 20.93
CA LYS A 113 13.91 -19.44 21.43
C LYS A 113 13.63 -17.96 21.24
N ARG A 114 14.12 -17.13 22.14
CA ARG A 114 13.90 -15.67 22.11
C ARG A 114 14.31 -15.02 20.78
N ALA A 115 15.32 -15.55 20.10
CA ALA A 115 15.75 -15.12 18.78
C ALA A 115 14.73 -15.40 17.67
N GLN A 116 13.86 -16.41 17.86
CA GLN A 116 12.82 -16.81 16.90
C GLN A 116 11.52 -16.00 17.04
N LEU A 117 11.35 -15.26 18.15
CA LEU A 117 10.18 -14.43 18.36
C LEU A 117 10.19 -13.26 17.36
N PRO A 118 9.02 -12.90 16.77
CA PRO A 118 8.95 -11.76 15.86
C PRO A 118 9.47 -10.51 16.56
N PRO A 119 10.32 -9.71 15.92
CA PRO A 119 10.83 -8.48 16.51
C PRO A 119 9.67 -7.52 16.73
N LEU A 120 9.65 -6.91 17.91
CA LEU A 120 8.85 -5.72 18.11
C LEU A 120 9.41 -4.65 17.16
N LEU A 121 8.55 -4.03 16.36
CA LEU A 121 8.95 -2.95 15.46
C LEU A 121 9.68 -1.88 16.27
N PRO A 122 10.90 -1.46 15.87
CA PRO A 122 11.59 -0.40 16.55
C PRO A 122 10.73 0.85 16.51
N GLN A 123 10.44 1.38 17.70
CA GLN A 123 9.68 2.59 17.86
C GLN A 123 10.62 3.68 18.34
N VAL A 124 10.91 4.64 17.47
CA VAL A 124 11.61 5.87 17.86
C VAL A 124 10.53 6.94 18.03
N TRP A 125 10.42 7.48 19.25
CA TRP A 125 9.36 8.44 19.58
C TRP A 125 7.94 7.90 19.26
N GLY A 126 7.76 6.55 19.30
CA GLY A 126 6.54 5.79 18.97
C GLY A 126 6.19 5.73 17.49
N LEU A 127 7.11 6.10 16.61
CA LEU A 127 7.02 5.87 15.18
C LEU A 127 7.50 4.47 14.87
N ARG A 128 6.74 3.71 14.12
CA ARG A 128 7.19 2.45 13.53
C ARG A 128 8.09 2.76 12.36
N LEU A 129 9.31 2.23 12.42
CA LEU A 129 10.27 2.37 11.34
C LEU A 129 10.16 1.16 10.39
N PHE A 130 10.20 1.43 9.10
CA PHE A 130 10.14 0.41 8.05
C PHE A 130 11.42 0.45 7.22
N PRO A 131 11.94 -0.70 6.77
CA PRO A 131 13.09 -0.73 5.88
C PRO A 131 12.79 -0.05 4.54
N ARG A 132 13.75 0.73 4.05
CA ARG A 132 13.71 1.27 2.69
C ARG A 132 13.79 0.12 1.69
N SER A 133 13.17 0.23 0.51
CA SER A 133 13.26 -0.76 -0.57
C SER A 133 14.73 -0.97 -0.99
N GLY A 134 15.13 -2.21 -1.25
CA GLY A 134 16.46 -2.57 -1.75
C GLY A 134 16.58 -2.44 -3.26
N GLY A 135 17.82 -2.51 -3.77
CA GLY A 135 18.13 -2.46 -5.20
C GLY A 135 18.27 -3.84 -5.86
N ALA A 136 18.77 -3.86 -7.10
CA ALA A 136 18.98 -5.08 -7.89
C ALA A 136 20.04 -6.00 -7.28
N ASP A 137 21.11 -5.42 -6.71
CA ASP A 137 22.18 -6.16 -6.06
C ASP A 137 21.71 -6.94 -4.84
N GLU A 138 20.78 -6.37 -4.05
CA GLU A 138 20.19 -7.07 -2.92
C GLU A 138 19.40 -8.30 -3.37
N LEU A 139 18.60 -8.17 -4.44
CA LEU A 139 17.82 -9.27 -4.98
C LEU A 139 18.72 -10.39 -5.53
N ALA A 140 19.78 -10.02 -6.27
CA ALA A 140 20.76 -10.98 -6.80
C ALA A 140 21.49 -11.72 -5.68
N LEU A 141 21.84 -11.02 -4.60
CA LEU A 141 22.50 -11.61 -3.44
C LEU A 141 21.54 -12.54 -2.68
N ASP A 142 20.28 -12.14 -2.47
CA ASP A 142 19.28 -12.96 -1.78
C ASP A 142 18.97 -14.25 -2.52
N GLN A 143 18.89 -14.23 -3.84
CA GLN A 143 18.74 -15.46 -4.66
C GLN A 143 19.87 -16.44 -4.43
N ARG A 144 21.10 -15.97 -4.33
CA ARG A 144 22.30 -16.83 -4.12
C ARG A 144 22.38 -17.34 -2.69
N LEU A 145 22.14 -16.47 -1.71
CA LEU A 145 22.16 -16.85 -0.30
C LEU A 145 21.02 -17.81 0.07
N SER A 146 19.94 -17.82 -0.70
CA SER A 146 18.82 -18.76 -0.50
C SER A 146 19.20 -20.22 -0.79
N ALA A 147 20.22 -20.44 -1.63
CA ALA A 147 20.73 -21.78 -1.96
C ALA A 147 21.64 -22.37 -0.85
N LEU A 148 22.04 -21.57 0.13
CA LEU A 148 22.95 -21.98 1.21
C LEU A 148 22.17 -22.30 2.50
N SER A 149 22.64 -23.29 3.23
CA SER A 149 22.24 -23.53 4.62
C SER A 149 22.58 -22.35 5.52
N GLY A 150 21.96 -22.23 6.69
CA GLY A 150 22.26 -21.16 7.66
C GLY A 150 23.75 -21.06 8.01
N PRO A 151 24.38 -22.18 8.43
CA PRO A 151 25.82 -22.20 8.70
C PRO A 151 26.69 -21.81 7.50
N ALA A 152 26.35 -22.29 6.30
CA ALA A 152 27.10 -21.95 5.08
C ALA A 152 26.97 -20.48 4.69
N ARG A 153 25.77 -19.88 4.89
CA ARG A 153 25.59 -18.43 4.74
C ARG A 153 26.49 -17.65 5.70
N ALA A 154 26.50 -18.06 6.97
CA ALA A 154 27.37 -17.41 7.96
C ALA A 154 28.85 -17.51 7.56
N ALA A 155 29.31 -18.68 7.12
CA ALA A 155 30.66 -18.88 6.62
C ALA A 155 30.98 -17.95 5.43
N TYR A 156 30.09 -17.86 4.45
CA TYR A 156 30.25 -17.04 3.25
C TYR A 156 30.32 -15.53 3.62
N VAL A 157 29.45 -15.09 4.51
CA VAL A 157 29.40 -13.68 4.94
C VAL A 157 30.63 -13.33 5.80
N LEU A 158 31.08 -14.20 6.70
CA LEU A 158 32.28 -13.99 7.49
C LEU A 158 33.54 -13.89 6.61
N ARG A 159 33.66 -14.71 5.56
CA ARG A 159 34.75 -14.60 4.58
C ARG A 159 34.70 -13.30 3.77
N GLY A 160 33.53 -12.96 3.24
CA GLY A 160 33.39 -11.86 2.28
C GLY A 160 33.24 -10.49 2.92
N LEU A 161 32.35 -10.32 3.92
CA LEU A 161 32.09 -9.06 4.60
C LEU A 161 33.12 -8.77 5.68
N GLU A 162 33.41 -9.77 6.53
CA GLU A 162 34.38 -9.63 7.65
C GLU A 162 35.82 -9.91 7.24
N LYS A 163 36.04 -10.45 6.04
CA LYS A 163 37.37 -10.79 5.48
C LYS A 163 38.19 -11.71 6.39
N LEU A 164 37.50 -12.59 7.13
CA LEU A 164 38.15 -13.54 8.02
C LEU A 164 38.80 -14.70 7.23
N PRO A 165 39.99 -15.15 7.59
CA PRO A 165 40.59 -16.38 7.07
C PRO A 165 39.79 -17.60 7.56
N ASP A 166 39.89 -18.73 6.84
CA ASP A 166 39.13 -19.96 7.13
C ASP A 166 39.35 -20.50 8.56
N GLY A 167 40.54 -20.27 9.14
CA GLY A 167 40.82 -20.62 10.52
C GLY A 167 39.93 -19.90 11.51
N ASP A 168 39.83 -18.58 11.38
CA ASP A 168 39.02 -17.74 12.26
C ASP A 168 37.53 -17.98 12.02
N VAL A 169 37.08 -18.17 10.76
CA VAL A 169 35.70 -18.52 10.45
C VAL A 169 35.29 -19.84 11.11
N ARG A 170 36.20 -20.83 11.12
CA ARG A 170 35.99 -22.14 11.77
C ARG A 170 35.77 -21.97 13.27
N GLU A 171 36.60 -21.17 13.93
CA GLU A 171 36.46 -20.90 15.36
C GLU A 171 35.15 -20.18 15.67
N VAL A 172 34.82 -19.11 14.94
CA VAL A 172 33.55 -18.36 15.13
C VAL A 172 32.33 -19.25 14.95
N LEU A 173 32.33 -20.13 13.94
CA LEU A 173 31.19 -21.04 13.70
C LEU A 173 31.08 -22.13 14.77
N ALA A 174 32.21 -22.68 15.22
CA ALA A 174 32.25 -23.66 16.30
C ALA A 174 31.70 -23.07 17.61
N GLU A 175 32.15 -21.86 17.97
CA GLU A 175 31.66 -21.15 19.14
C GLU A 175 30.20 -20.67 19.01
N ALA A 176 29.73 -20.40 17.78
CA ALA A 176 28.32 -20.13 17.52
C ALA A 176 27.43 -21.39 17.65
N GLY A 177 28.03 -22.57 17.84
CA GLY A 177 27.33 -23.85 18.06
C GLY A 177 26.97 -24.60 16.79
N VAL A 178 27.73 -24.41 15.72
CA VAL A 178 27.56 -25.16 14.45
C VAL A 178 28.24 -26.54 14.61
N GLU A 179 27.49 -27.64 14.40
CA GLU A 179 28.00 -29.02 14.57
C GLU A 179 28.90 -29.44 13.40
N ASP A 180 28.52 -29.18 12.14
CA ASP A 180 29.30 -29.47 10.94
C ASP A 180 29.90 -28.21 10.32
N VAL A 181 30.98 -27.73 10.90
CA VAL A 181 31.68 -26.52 10.45
C VAL A 181 32.36 -26.77 9.10
N GLU A 182 32.96 -27.92 8.91
CA GLU A 182 33.66 -28.27 7.65
C GLU A 182 32.68 -28.42 6.48
N GLY A 183 31.49 -28.96 6.74
CA GLY A 183 30.40 -28.99 5.77
C GLY A 183 29.94 -27.61 5.37
N ALA A 184 29.76 -26.73 6.34
CA ALA A 184 29.37 -25.34 6.10
C ALA A 184 30.42 -24.57 5.27
N LEU A 185 31.71 -24.73 5.56
CA LEU A 185 32.81 -24.12 4.80
C LEU A 185 32.90 -24.62 3.36
N ARG A 186 32.69 -25.95 3.13
CA ARG A 186 32.65 -26.53 1.79
C ARG A 186 31.45 -26.06 1.00
N GLU A 187 30.28 -25.98 1.62
CA GLU A 187 29.04 -25.46 1.00
C GLU A 187 29.19 -24.00 0.62
N ALA A 188 29.73 -23.17 1.51
CA ALA A 188 30.02 -21.76 1.25
C ALA A 188 31.01 -21.58 0.08
N GLY A 189 31.98 -22.50 -0.07
CA GLY A 189 32.97 -22.49 -1.15
C GLY A 189 32.37 -22.77 -2.55
N ARG A 190 31.11 -23.21 -2.66
CA ARG A 190 30.42 -23.40 -3.95
C ARG A 190 30.07 -22.07 -4.62
N LEU A 191 29.99 -20.98 -3.84
CA LEU A 191 29.76 -19.65 -4.39
C LEU A 191 31.10 -18.95 -4.70
N PRO A 192 31.25 -18.32 -5.88
CA PRO A 192 32.51 -17.69 -6.29
C PRO A 192 32.87 -16.48 -5.38
N ALA A 193 34.15 -16.39 -5.00
CA ALA A 193 34.67 -15.26 -4.22
C ALA A 193 34.55 -13.88 -4.93
N ALA A 194 34.51 -13.89 -6.28
CA ALA A 194 34.27 -12.67 -7.06
C ALA A 194 32.96 -11.93 -6.72
N GLN A 195 32.04 -12.59 -6.00
CA GLN A 195 30.73 -12.06 -5.62
C GLN A 195 30.74 -11.43 -4.22
N TYR A 196 31.85 -11.45 -3.49
CA TYR A 196 31.96 -10.78 -2.19
C TYR A 196 31.71 -9.26 -2.29
N ALA A 197 31.98 -8.65 -3.44
CA ALA A 197 31.68 -7.24 -3.68
C ALA A 197 30.18 -6.89 -3.48
N LEU A 198 29.28 -7.84 -3.72
CA LEU A 198 27.85 -7.64 -3.49
C LEU A 198 27.48 -7.55 -2.00
N LEU A 199 28.26 -8.18 -1.12
CA LEU A 199 28.04 -8.12 0.33
C LEU A 199 28.23 -6.71 0.88
N ASP A 200 29.00 -5.87 0.20
CA ASP A 200 29.33 -4.50 0.58
C ASP A 200 28.71 -3.44 -0.34
N SER A 201 27.79 -3.87 -1.22
CA SER A 201 27.12 -2.96 -2.18
C SER A 201 26.42 -1.79 -1.48
N PRO A 202 26.63 -0.55 -1.97
CA PRO A 202 25.95 0.63 -1.42
C PRO A 202 24.44 0.67 -1.73
N GLU A 203 23.95 -0.11 -2.68
CA GLU A 203 22.52 -0.23 -2.96
C GLU A 203 21.75 -0.90 -1.81
N PHE A 204 22.47 -1.63 -0.96
CA PHE A 204 21.92 -2.33 0.17
C PHE A 204 22.35 -1.70 1.49
N ASP A 205 21.43 -0.98 2.14
CA ASP A 205 21.62 -0.45 3.48
C ASP A 205 20.54 -0.97 4.44
N ALA A 206 20.92 -1.97 5.26
CA ALA A 206 20.04 -2.53 6.27
C ALA A 206 19.66 -1.55 7.39
N CYS A 207 20.44 -0.48 7.57
CA CYS A 207 20.20 0.56 8.57
C CYS A 207 19.30 1.69 8.06
N SER A 208 19.03 1.76 6.76
CA SER A 208 18.15 2.77 6.19
C SER A 208 16.70 2.45 6.52
N LEU A 209 16.21 3.02 7.60
CA LEU A 209 14.83 2.91 8.07
C LEU A 209 14.10 4.22 7.81
N GLN A 210 12.85 4.12 7.37
CA GLN A 210 11.99 5.28 7.15
C GLN A 210 10.68 5.13 7.92
N ALA A 211 10.17 6.23 8.48
CA ALA A 211 8.85 6.27 9.08
C ALA A 211 7.78 6.39 7.97
N ARG A 212 6.72 5.60 8.07
CA ARG A 212 5.56 5.78 7.18
C ARG A 212 4.67 6.89 7.74
N PRO A 213 4.15 7.78 6.89
CA PRO A 213 3.23 8.86 7.32
C PRO A 213 1.99 8.35 8.08
N THR A 214 1.51 7.14 7.76
CA THR A 214 0.37 6.49 8.41
C THR A 214 0.58 6.18 9.90
N ASP A 215 1.81 5.93 10.32
CA ASP A 215 2.11 5.60 11.72
C ASP A 215 2.23 6.86 12.60
N LEU A 216 2.64 7.98 12.01
CA LEU A 216 2.57 9.31 12.64
C LEU A 216 1.12 9.67 13.01
N MET A 217 0.18 9.31 12.15
CA MET A 217 -1.25 9.61 12.34
C MET A 217 -1.90 8.70 13.38
N ARG A 218 -1.63 7.39 13.37
CA ARG A 218 -2.14 6.44 14.37
C ARG A 218 -1.68 6.81 15.78
N ARG A 219 -0.43 7.21 15.92
CA ARG A 219 0.09 7.66 17.22
C ARG A 219 -0.62 8.91 17.73
N ARG A 220 -0.91 9.87 16.86
CA ARG A 220 -1.70 11.07 17.23
C ARG A 220 -3.11 10.70 17.69
N GLN A 221 -3.73 9.66 17.14
CA GLN A 221 -5.04 9.20 17.57
C GLN A 221 -4.98 8.51 18.95
N HIS A 222 -4.01 7.64 19.19
CA HIS A 222 -3.88 6.96 20.49
C HIS A 222 -3.39 7.87 21.60
N SER A 223 -2.48 8.82 21.32
CA SER A 223 -2.08 9.81 22.32
C SER A 223 -3.20 10.81 22.65
N ARG A 224 -4.06 11.13 21.68
CA ARG A 224 -5.23 11.96 21.91
C ARG A 224 -6.32 11.24 22.72
N ALA A 225 -6.56 9.96 22.47
CA ALA A 225 -7.47 9.15 23.27
C ALA A 225 -6.98 8.99 24.72
N ALA A 226 -5.68 8.77 24.91
CA ALA A 226 -5.08 8.68 26.24
C ALA A 226 -5.05 10.05 26.96
N LEU A 227 -4.77 11.14 26.25
CA LEU A 227 -4.82 12.50 26.79
C LEU A 227 -6.26 12.96 27.07
N ALA A 228 -7.23 12.58 26.24
CA ALA A 228 -8.64 12.87 26.49
C ALA A 228 -9.16 12.12 27.71
N ALA A 229 -8.76 10.86 27.90
CA ALA A 229 -9.10 10.08 29.10
C ALA A 229 -8.41 10.64 30.37
N ALA A 230 -7.14 11.03 30.28
CA ALA A 230 -6.42 11.66 31.39
C ALA A 230 -6.95 13.09 31.69
N ALA A 231 -7.32 13.86 30.66
CA ALA A 231 -7.92 15.19 30.81
C ALA A 231 -9.36 15.09 31.40
N ALA A 232 -10.14 14.08 30.99
CA ALA A 232 -11.46 13.83 31.59
C ALA A 232 -11.37 13.48 33.08
N LEU A 233 -10.38 12.64 33.46
CA LEU A 233 -10.12 12.31 34.87
C LEU A 233 -9.58 13.52 35.66
N ALA A 234 -8.73 14.37 35.07
CA ALA A 234 -8.21 15.57 35.69
C ALA A 234 -9.28 16.67 35.82
N VAL A 235 -10.18 16.83 34.81
CA VAL A 235 -11.28 17.78 34.84
C VAL A 235 -12.35 17.37 35.84
N CYS A 236 -12.68 16.09 35.98
CA CYS A 236 -13.57 15.59 37.00
C CYS A 236 -12.99 15.78 38.45
N GLY A 237 -11.65 15.67 38.59
CA GLY A 237 -10.97 15.93 39.88
C GLY A 237 -10.84 17.43 40.20
N ALA A 238 -10.66 18.29 39.20
CA ALA A 238 -10.46 19.72 39.37
C ALA A 238 -11.78 20.51 39.55
N LEU A 239 -12.91 20.02 38.99
CA LEU A 239 -14.24 20.64 39.18
C LEU A 239 -14.78 20.52 40.60
N VAL A 240 -14.19 19.68 41.44
CA VAL A 240 -14.58 19.51 42.85
C VAL A 240 -13.77 20.43 43.80
N ALA A 241 -12.69 21.10 43.34
CA ALA A 241 -11.70 21.68 44.23
C ALA A 241 -11.36 23.19 44.02
N LEU A 242 -12.05 23.97 43.18
CA LEU A 242 -11.69 25.41 42.98
C LEU A 242 -12.90 26.37 43.09
N PRO A 243 -12.78 27.41 43.90
CA PRO A 243 -13.71 28.53 43.93
C PRO A 243 -13.52 29.42 42.68
N GLY A 244 -14.61 29.95 42.12
CA GLY A 244 -14.68 30.66 40.87
C GLY A 244 -13.77 31.88 40.74
N GLY A 245 -13.22 32.01 39.54
CA GLY A 245 -12.45 33.17 39.09
C GLY A 245 -12.08 33.05 37.61
N GLY A 246 -12.83 33.75 36.78
CA GLY A 246 -12.42 34.38 35.52
C GLY A 246 -11.70 33.51 34.45
N TRP A 247 -12.44 32.99 33.53
CA TRP A 247 -11.92 32.62 32.21
C TRP A 247 -11.97 33.84 31.28
N GLY A 248 -10.85 34.52 31.18
CA GLY A 248 -10.65 35.54 30.14
C GLY A 248 -10.26 34.93 28.81
N PRO A 249 -10.45 35.63 27.68
CA PRO A 249 -10.18 35.09 26.33
C PRO A 249 -8.70 34.82 26.01
N ASP A 250 -7.76 35.12 26.92
CA ASP A 250 -6.32 35.10 26.66
C ASP A 250 -5.54 33.93 27.34
N GLY A 251 -6.21 32.92 27.90
CA GLY A 251 -5.59 31.89 28.72
C GLY A 251 -5.54 30.47 28.19
N ALA A 252 -5.99 30.20 27.00
CA ALA A 252 -5.89 28.88 26.41
C ALA A 252 -4.52 28.69 25.73
N ALA A 253 -3.65 27.88 26.35
CA ALA A 253 -2.43 27.43 25.65
C ALA A 253 -2.82 26.86 24.29
N ALA A 254 -2.30 27.45 23.21
CA ALA A 254 -2.57 27.03 21.86
C ALA A 254 -2.24 25.55 21.70
N PRO A 255 -3.11 24.72 21.06
CA PRO A 255 -2.82 23.33 20.81
C PRO A 255 -1.46 23.21 20.09
N VAL A 256 -0.73 22.13 20.34
CA VAL A 256 0.60 21.87 19.72
C VAL A 256 0.59 22.00 18.18
N TYR A 257 -0.58 21.82 17.56
CA TYR A 257 -0.82 22.10 16.13
C TYR A 257 -0.68 23.60 15.79
N ALA A 258 -1.14 24.50 16.65
CA ALA A 258 -1.06 25.95 16.45
C ALA A 258 0.35 26.53 16.72
N GLN A 259 1.29 25.74 17.20
CA GLN A 259 2.70 26.12 17.35
C GLN A 259 3.54 25.84 16.11
N ASN A 260 2.97 25.21 15.07
CA ASN A 260 3.64 25.00 13.79
C ASN A 260 3.28 26.17 12.84
N PRO A 261 4.23 27.04 12.46
CA PRO A 261 3.95 28.20 11.60
C PRO A 261 3.32 27.83 10.25
N ALA A 262 3.64 26.66 9.70
CA ALA A 262 3.04 26.18 8.45
C ALA A 262 1.58 25.78 8.65
N ALA A 263 1.25 25.14 9.76
CA ALA A 263 -0.12 24.77 10.09
C ALA A 263 -0.98 26.00 10.44
N GLU A 264 -0.39 26.99 11.10
CA GLU A 264 -1.04 28.27 11.37
C GLU A 264 -1.30 29.05 10.08
N ALA A 265 -0.30 29.11 9.19
CA ALA A 265 -0.43 29.70 7.87
C ALA A 265 -1.50 28.99 7.00
N ALA A 266 -1.67 27.67 7.19
CA ALA A 266 -2.68 26.87 6.48
C ALA A 266 -4.14 27.24 6.88
N LEU A 267 -4.35 27.87 8.03
CA LEU A 267 -5.66 28.31 8.51
C LEU A 267 -6.02 29.74 8.10
N ASP A 268 -5.08 30.47 7.51
CA ASP A 268 -5.29 31.86 7.07
C ASP A 268 -5.93 31.87 5.67
N PRO A 269 -7.19 32.36 5.54
CA PRO A 269 -7.85 32.52 4.24
C PRO A 269 -7.06 33.40 3.26
N GLY A 270 -6.28 34.38 3.78
CA GLY A 270 -5.45 35.26 2.98
C GLY A 270 -4.25 34.57 2.32
N ARG A 271 -3.87 33.41 2.83
CA ARG A 271 -2.75 32.59 2.31
C ARG A 271 -3.17 31.44 1.40
N LEU A 272 -4.45 31.29 1.12
CA LEU A 272 -4.93 30.29 0.15
C LEU A 272 -4.26 30.51 -1.20
N VAL A 273 -3.75 29.44 -1.77
CA VAL A 273 -3.19 29.46 -3.12
C VAL A 273 -4.33 29.64 -4.13
N LYS A 274 -4.27 30.69 -4.93
CA LYS A 274 -5.22 30.96 -6.02
C LYS A 274 -4.47 31.00 -7.33
N VAL A 275 -4.71 30.03 -8.19
CA VAL A 275 -4.09 29.94 -9.50
C VAL A 275 -4.79 30.89 -10.47
N SER A 276 -4.03 31.58 -11.31
CA SER A 276 -4.58 32.49 -12.34
C SER A 276 -5.49 31.72 -13.33
N PRO A 277 -6.61 32.33 -13.76
CA PRO A 277 -7.54 31.70 -14.71
C PRO A 277 -6.92 31.18 -16.02
N ALA A 278 -5.82 31.78 -16.44
CA ALA A 278 -5.12 31.40 -17.68
C ALA A 278 -3.90 30.49 -17.48
N ALA A 279 -3.47 30.24 -16.22
CA ALA A 279 -2.22 29.51 -15.93
C ALA A 279 -2.20 28.10 -16.51
N TRP A 280 -3.33 27.42 -16.59
CA TRP A 280 -3.44 26.08 -17.16
C TRP A 280 -3.05 26.03 -18.66
N LYS A 281 -3.19 27.13 -19.41
CA LYS A 281 -2.87 27.20 -20.85
C LYS A 281 -1.37 27.07 -21.12
N THR A 282 -0.55 27.45 -20.16
CA THR A 282 0.92 27.39 -20.25
C THR A 282 1.52 26.33 -19.34
N SER A 283 0.69 25.65 -18.55
CA SER A 283 1.13 24.58 -17.66
C SER A 283 1.40 23.29 -18.44
N ALA A 284 2.55 22.66 -18.19
CA ALA A 284 2.81 21.31 -18.65
C ALA A 284 2.02 20.24 -17.85
N ARG A 285 1.33 20.65 -16.78
CA ARG A 285 0.56 19.77 -15.91
C ARG A 285 -0.93 19.86 -16.22
N THR A 286 -1.58 18.71 -16.30
CA THR A 286 -3.02 18.55 -16.43
C THR A 286 -3.58 17.88 -15.16
N ASP A 287 -3.23 18.43 -14.00
CA ASP A 287 -3.66 17.97 -12.67
C ASP A 287 -4.39 19.10 -11.92
N PHE A 288 -4.87 18.80 -10.69
CA PHE A 288 -5.62 19.78 -9.89
C PHE A 288 -4.80 21.01 -9.53
N SER A 289 -3.47 20.97 -9.55
CA SER A 289 -2.63 22.13 -9.26
C SER A 289 -2.74 23.24 -10.32
N ALA A 290 -3.19 22.90 -11.53
CA ALA A 290 -3.41 23.85 -12.60
C ALA A 290 -4.83 24.46 -12.63
N TRP A 291 -5.71 24.04 -11.70
CA TRP A 291 -7.08 24.55 -11.65
C TRP A 291 -7.14 25.96 -11.05
N PRO A 292 -7.81 26.93 -11.69
CA PRO A 292 -8.04 28.24 -11.11
C PRO A 292 -9.13 28.16 -10.04
N ALA A 293 -9.11 29.12 -9.10
CA ALA A 293 -10.20 29.31 -8.18
C ALA A 293 -11.45 29.84 -8.92
N ARG A 294 -12.60 29.20 -8.70
CA ARG A 294 -13.88 29.53 -9.34
C ARG A 294 -15.02 29.65 -8.34
N GLY A 295 -16.09 30.29 -8.78
CA GLY A 295 -17.29 30.51 -7.96
C GLY A 295 -17.38 31.94 -7.40
N PRO A 296 -18.58 32.40 -7.08
CA PRO A 296 -18.85 33.82 -6.65
C PRO A 296 -18.37 34.11 -5.23
N LEU A 297 -18.11 33.10 -4.38
CA LEU A 297 -17.72 33.25 -2.98
C LEU A 297 -16.21 33.08 -2.72
N THR A 298 -15.38 33.12 -3.76
CA THR A 298 -13.91 33.03 -3.62
C THR A 298 -13.27 34.16 -2.84
N GLY A 299 -14.00 35.26 -2.62
CA GLY A 299 -13.63 36.41 -1.78
C GLY A 299 -14.26 36.41 -0.38
N ASP A 300 -15.18 35.49 -0.08
CA ASP A 300 -15.81 35.41 1.24
C ASP A 300 -14.84 34.82 2.27
N THR A 301 -14.10 35.72 2.94
CA THR A 301 -13.10 35.33 3.95
C THR A 301 -13.71 34.64 5.17
N ALA A 302 -14.97 34.94 5.50
CA ALA A 302 -15.66 34.31 6.63
C ALA A 302 -16.00 32.84 6.32
N LEU A 303 -16.54 32.57 5.13
CA LEU A 303 -16.79 31.21 4.64
C LEU A 303 -15.49 30.41 4.54
N LEU A 304 -14.45 30.96 3.90
CA LEU A 304 -13.16 30.32 3.74
C LEU A 304 -12.49 30.02 5.08
N ARG A 305 -12.59 30.93 6.06
CA ARG A 305 -12.07 30.70 7.42
C ARG A 305 -12.80 29.54 8.10
N ARG A 306 -14.15 29.47 7.99
CA ARG A 306 -14.93 28.34 8.54
C ARG A 306 -14.52 27.02 7.89
N ALA A 307 -14.41 26.97 6.57
CA ALA A 307 -13.98 25.77 5.85
C ALA A 307 -12.60 25.27 6.31
N LEU A 308 -11.62 26.16 6.43
CA LEU A 308 -10.26 25.84 6.92
C LEU A 308 -10.27 25.40 8.38
N ALA A 309 -11.03 26.09 9.24
CA ALA A 309 -11.15 25.75 10.65
C ALA A 309 -11.79 24.36 10.85
N VAL A 310 -12.85 24.05 10.11
CA VAL A 310 -13.50 22.74 10.12
C VAL A 310 -12.56 21.67 9.57
N TRP A 311 -11.81 21.96 8.51
CA TRP A 311 -10.80 21.01 8.02
C TRP A 311 -9.72 20.72 9.05
N ALA A 312 -9.20 21.73 9.70
CA ALA A 312 -8.18 21.55 10.74
C ALA A 312 -8.71 20.78 11.95
N ARG A 313 -9.95 21.07 12.36
CA ARG A 313 -10.56 20.48 13.55
C ARG A 313 -12.08 20.34 13.36
N PRO A 314 -12.54 19.25 12.77
CA PRO A 314 -13.97 19.00 12.64
C PRO A 314 -14.63 18.93 14.02
N GLY A 315 -15.70 19.70 14.20
CA GLY A 315 -16.56 19.63 15.39
C GLY A 315 -17.41 18.36 15.38
N GLU A 316 -17.95 17.98 16.54
CA GLU A 316 -18.79 16.77 16.68
C GLU A 316 -20.06 16.78 15.80
N LYS A 317 -20.54 17.95 15.45
CA LYS A 317 -21.73 18.12 14.60
C LYS A 317 -21.42 18.14 13.09
N VAL A 318 -20.15 18.02 12.70
CA VAL A 318 -19.74 17.98 11.30
C VAL A 318 -19.68 16.53 10.85
N ARG A 319 -20.41 16.21 9.78
CA ARG A 319 -20.32 14.90 9.16
C ARG A 319 -19.03 14.81 8.33
N VAL A 320 -18.12 13.93 8.71
CA VAL A 320 -16.86 13.72 8.00
C VAL A 320 -16.90 12.41 7.25
N SER A 321 -16.60 12.46 5.94
CA SER A 321 -16.40 11.27 5.10
C SER A 321 -15.07 11.34 4.36
N ALA A 322 -14.53 10.18 3.97
CA ALA A 322 -13.31 10.12 3.18
C ALA A 322 -13.26 8.83 2.36
N THR A 323 -12.61 8.89 1.21
CA THR A 323 -12.23 7.66 0.50
C THR A 323 -11.39 6.76 1.39
N PRO A 324 -11.46 5.44 1.25
CA PRO A 324 -10.70 4.50 2.08
C PRO A 324 -9.22 4.88 2.19
N GLU A 325 -8.72 4.85 3.43
CA GLU A 325 -7.32 5.18 3.78
C GLU A 325 -6.88 6.63 3.49
N THR A 326 -7.83 7.55 3.25
CA THR A 326 -7.53 8.97 3.13
C THR A 326 -7.45 9.61 4.52
N PRO A 327 -6.35 10.30 4.87
CA PRO A 327 -6.20 10.94 6.19
C PRO A 327 -7.13 12.14 6.36
N PHE A 328 -7.74 12.27 7.55
CA PHE A 328 -8.65 13.39 7.89
C PHE A 328 -7.96 14.65 8.43
N GLY A 329 -6.65 14.59 8.71
CA GLY A 329 -5.94 15.71 9.34
C GLY A 329 -6.00 17.01 8.54
N GLY A 330 -5.81 18.14 9.21
CA GLY A 330 -5.72 19.46 8.58
C GLY A 330 -4.62 19.51 7.50
N PRO A 331 -4.63 20.53 6.63
CA PRO A 331 -3.64 20.67 5.58
C PRO A 331 -2.25 20.91 6.18
N ALA A 332 -1.20 20.40 5.51
CA ALA A 332 0.18 20.54 5.96
C ALA A 332 0.74 21.96 5.75
N GLY A 333 0.14 22.71 4.84
CA GLY A 333 0.45 24.10 4.50
C GLY A 333 -0.76 24.75 3.83
N PRO A 334 -0.68 26.01 3.38
CA PRO A 334 -1.77 26.70 2.72
C PRO A 334 -2.29 25.90 1.52
N PRO A 335 -3.57 25.46 1.53
CA PRO A 335 -4.13 24.70 0.42
C PRO A 335 -4.50 25.62 -0.74
N GLN A 336 -4.66 25.02 -1.92
CA GLN A 336 -5.18 25.71 -3.11
C GLN A 336 -6.70 25.75 -3.06
N LEU A 337 -7.29 26.91 -3.32
CA LEU A 337 -8.73 27.08 -3.51
C LEU A 337 -9.09 26.70 -4.95
N LEU A 338 -9.98 25.73 -5.12
CA LEU A 338 -10.50 25.32 -6.43
C LEU A 338 -11.90 25.90 -6.68
N TYR A 339 -12.74 25.97 -5.63
CA TYR A 339 -14.09 26.49 -5.75
C TYR A 339 -14.58 27.08 -4.42
N ALA A 340 -15.36 28.15 -4.49
CA ALA A 340 -16.20 28.63 -3.40
C ALA A 340 -17.47 29.28 -3.99
N GLY A 341 -18.63 28.70 -3.66
CA GLY A 341 -19.91 29.19 -4.20
C GLY A 341 -21.08 28.39 -3.70
N ASP A 342 -22.24 28.77 -4.17
CA ASP A 342 -23.50 28.09 -3.88
C ASP A 342 -23.67 26.87 -4.78
N ALA A 343 -24.15 25.76 -4.21
CA ALA A 343 -24.60 24.56 -4.89
C ALA A 343 -25.92 24.12 -4.25
N ASP A 344 -26.99 24.20 -5.01
CA ASP A 344 -28.37 23.99 -4.52
C ASP A 344 -28.65 24.70 -3.18
N ASN A 345 -28.86 23.98 -2.09
CA ASN A 345 -29.17 24.52 -0.76
C ASN A 345 -27.93 24.67 0.15
N ALA A 346 -26.71 24.48 -0.39
CA ALA A 346 -25.49 24.55 0.38
C ALA A 346 -24.50 25.59 -0.18
N ARG A 347 -23.64 26.11 0.70
CA ARG A 347 -22.38 26.77 0.32
C ARG A 347 -21.28 25.75 0.32
N VAL A 348 -20.56 25.66 -0.78
CA VAL A 348 -19.52 24.65 -0.97
C VAL A 348 -18.17 25.33 -1.16
N VAL A 349 -17.15 24.83 -0.47
CA VAL A 349 -15.75 25.20 -0.67
C VAL A 349 -14.96 23.93 -1.01
N ILE A 350 -14.22 23.94 -2.13
CA ILE A 350 -13.35 22.85 -2.54
C ILE A 350 -11.90 23.32 -2.49
N LEU A 351 -11.09 22.57 -1.75
CA LEU A 351 -9.69 22.87 -1.49
C LEU A 351 -8.81 21.67 -1.91
N TYR A 352 -7.58 21.95 -2.33
CA TYR A 352 -6.57 20.97 -2.73
C TYR A 352 -5.27 21.20 -1.97
N ASP A 353 -4.69 20.15 -1.36
CA ASP A 353 -3.44 20.23 -0.58
C ASP A 353 -2.23 19.53 -1.23
N GLY A 354 -2.34 19.20 -2.51
CA GLY A 354 -1.31 18.47 -3.25
C GLY A 354 -1.49 16.94 -3.26
N LEU A 355 -2.23 16.38 -2.29
CA LEU A 355 -2.51 14.94 -2.15
C LEU A 355 -4.00 14.62 -2.09
N ARG A 356 -4.81 15.58 -1.59
CA ARG A 356 -6.23 15.38 -1.30
C ARG A 356 -7.06 16.56 -1.80
N ILE A 357 -8.27 16.22 -2.20
CA ILE A 357 -9.37 17.20 -2.31
C ILE A 357 -10.13 17.16 -1.00
N ALA A 358 -10.40 18.32 -0.44
CA ALA A 358 -11.31 18.50 0.68
C ALA A 358 -12.51 19.35 0.21
N ARG A 359 -13.74 18.84 0.39
CA ARG A 359 -14.99 19.54 0.12
C ARG A 359 -15.67 19.84 1.44
N TYR A 360 -15.78 21.12 1.76
CA TYR A 360 -16.60 21.63 2.84
C TYR A 360 -17.95 22.05 2.27
N ALA A 361 -19.04 21.67 2.93
CA ALA A 361 -20.38 22.10 2.59
C ALA A 361 -21.13 22.53 3.86
N GLU A 362 -21.78 23.68 3.84
CA GLU A 362 -22.65 24.17 4.91
C GLU A 362 -24.02 24.59 4.33
N PRO A 363 -25.13 24.47 5.06
CA PRO A 363 -26.42 24.99 4.62
C PRO A 363 -26.34 26.51 4.36
N LYS A 364 -27.11 27.02 3.40
CA LYS A 364 -27.20 28.47 3.14
C LYS A 364 -27.70 29.23 4.35
N ASP A 365 -28.63 28.63 5.08
CA ASP A 365 -29.26 29.20 6.27
C ASP A 365 -28.64 28.55 7.53
N GLY A 366 -27.53 29.13 7.99
CA GLY A 366 -26.81 28.65 9.16
C GLY A 366 -25.60 27.74 8.88
N THR A 367 -25.04 27.19 9.94
CA THR A 367 -23.84 26.33 9.87
C THR A 367 -24.08 24.94 10.49
N ALA A 368 -25.27 24.68 11.02
CA ALA A 368 -25.62 23.40 11.60
C ALA A 368 -25.79 22.35 10.51
N GLY A 369 -25.17 21.19 10.67
CA GLY A 369 -25.24 20.10 9.68
C GLY A 369 -24.18 20.20 8.57
N ALA A 370 -23.09 20.93 8.79
CA ALA A 370 -21.97 20.99 7.86
C ALA A 370 -21.36 19.61 7.58
N ALA A 371 -20.84 19.43 6.38
CA ALA A 371 -20.15 18.22 5.95
C ALA A 371 -18.73 18.55 5.47
N LEU A 372 -17.82 17.58 5.68
CA LEU A 372 -16.45 17.66 5.23
C LEU A 372 -16.06 16.32 4.61
N ASP A 373 -15.86 16.31 3.31
CA ASP A 373 -15.56 15.10 2.55
C ASP A 373 -14.14 15.18 2.00
N PHE A 374 -13.44 14.04 2.01
CA PHE A 374 -12.07 13.94 1.50
C PHE A 374 -11.95 12.90 0.41
N ALA A 375 -11.20 13.22 -0.64
CA ALA A 375 -10.74 12.27 -1.63
C ALA A 375 -9.24 12.34 -1.80
N ARG A 376 -8.60 11.19 -1.85
CA ARG A 376 -7.21 11.05 -2.25
C ARG A 376 -7.09 11.21 -3.77
N VAL A 377 -6.08 11.97 -4.24
CA VAL A 377 -5.90 12.28 -5.67
C VAL A 377 -4.44 12.28 -6.09
N ASP A 378 -3.57 11.62 -5.34
CA ASP A 378 -2.14 11.58 -5.66
C ASP A 378 -1.88 10.99 -7.05
N GLY A 379 -1.13 11.73 -7.85
CA GLY A 379 -0.79 11.33 -9.22
C GLY A 379 -1.95 11.37 -10.21
N ALA A 380 -3.07 12.02 -9.87
CA ALA A 380 -4.15 12.28 -10.82
C ALA A 380 -3.67 13.18 -11.96
N THR A 381 -3.90 12.77 -13.20
CA THR A 381 -3.54 13.54 -14.41
C THR A 381 -4.58 13.34 -15.51
N GLY A 382 -4.68 14.30 -16.41
CA GLY A 382 -5.57 14.20 -17.58
C GLY A 382 -7.02 13.94 -17.18
N ALA A 383 -7.60 12.85 -17.70
CA ALA A 383 -9.00 12.48 -17.45
C ALA A 383 -9.31 12.26 -15.96
N GLU A 384 -8.36 11.78 -15.14
CA GLU A 384 -8.55 11.54 -13.72
C GLU A 384 -8.62 12.83 -12.89
N ALA A 385 -8.09 13.92 -13.43
CA ALA A 385 -8.14 15.25 -12.83
C ALA A 385 -9.09 16.19 -13.59
N SER A 386 -10.07 15.66 -14.34
CA SER A 386 -10.93 16.46 -15.22
C SER A 386 -12.28 16.83 -14.58
N ALA A 387 -12.69 16.22 -13.49
CA ALA A 387 -13.94 16.52 -12.79
C ALA A 387 -13.87 16.29 -11.28
N LEU A 388 -14.63 17.09 -10.53
CA LEU A 388 -14.90 16.90 -9.10
C LEU A 388 -16.41 16.97 -8.89
N VAL A 389 -16.92 16.13 -8.00
CA VAL A 389 -18.32 16.22 -7.57
C VAL A 389 -18.50 17.49 -6.73
N LEU A 390 -19.33 18.39 -7.23
CA LEU A 390 -19.69 19.61 -6.53
C LEU A 390 -20.74 19.33 -5.46
N ASP A 391 -21.83 18.68 -5.87
CA ASP A 391 -22.91 18.26 -4.99
C ASP A 391 -23.69 17.07 -5.53
N ARG A 392 -24.48 16.43 -4.66
CA ARG A 392 -25.49 15.44 -5.00
C ARG A 392 -26.81 15.81 -4.31
N ALA A 393 -27.83 16.04 -5.10
CA ALA A 393 -29.16 16.38 -4.62
C ALA A 393 -30.23 15.72 -5.50
N ASP A 394 -31.32 15.29 -4.89
CA ASP A 394 -32.52 14.75 -5.57
C ASP A 394 -32.21 13.64 -6.60
N GLY A 395 -31.26 12.78 -6.28
CA GLY A 395 -30.85 11.69 -7.18
C GLY A 395 -29.91 12.11 -8.31
N ASN A 396 -29.54 13.37 -8.39
CA ASN A 396 -28.63 13.91 -9.40
C ASN A 396 -27.27 14.26 -8.82
N VAL A 397 -26.29 14.43 -9.70
CA VAL A 397 -24.94 14.91 -9.40
C VAL A 397 -24.57 16.07 -10.31
N ARG A 398 -23.84 17.06 -9.78
CA ARG A 398 -23.19 18.12 -10.57
C ARG A 398 -21.69 18.05 -10.38
N TYR A 399 -20.98 18.37 -11.44
CA TYR A 399 -19.52 18.35 -11.45
C TYR A 399 -18.95 19.75 -11.68
N LEU A 400 -17.88 20.03 -10.98
CA LEU A 400 -16.92 21.06 -11.34
C LEU A 400 -15.90 20.44 -12.29
N THR A 401 -15.81 20.92 -13.52
CA THR A 401 -14.91 20.35 -14.54
C THR A 401 -13.57 21.07 -14.58
N ALA A 402 -12.54 20.44 -15.10
CA ALA A 402 -11.24 21.07 -15.32
C ALA A 402 -11.33 22.25 -16.32
N PRO A 403 -10.42 23.23 -16.24
CA PRO A 403 -10.44 24.39 -17.13
C PRO A 403 -10.16 24.05 -18.61
N TRP A 404 -9.58 22.89 -18.91
CA TRP A 404 -9.30 22.42 -20.27
C TRP A 404 -10.45 21.63 -20.89
N VAL A 405 -11.51 21.32 -20.13
CA VAL A 405 -12.69 20.63 -20.64
C VAL A 405 -13.49 21.60 -21.51
N THR A 406 -13.80 21.16 -22.73
CA THR A 406 -14.51 21.95 -23.73
C THR A 406 -15.97 21.57 -23.88
N LYS A 407 -16.32 20.29 -23.63
CA LYS A 407 -17.70 19.77 -23.71
C LYS A 407 -17.96 18.79 -22.58
N ALA A 408 -19.19 18.76 -22.11
CA ALA A 408 -19.71 17.78 -21.17
C ALA A 408 -21.01 17.16 -21.71
N GLY A 409 -21.23 15.90 -21.43
CA GLY A 409 -22.45 15.20 -21.80
C GLY A 409 -22.73 14.03 -20.86
N GLU A 410 -23.99 13.60 -20.85
CA GLU A 410 -24.48 12.40 -20.16
C GLU A 410 -24.65 11.27 -21.15
N ARG A 411 -24.30 10.06 -20.73
CA ARG A 411 -24.49 8.83 -21.50
C ARG A 411 -24.97 7.69 -20.60
N ASP A 412 -26.00 6.97 -21.03
CA ASP A 412 -26.38 5.70 -20.40
C ASP A 412 -25.45 4.58 -20.89
N LEU A 413 -24.55 4.12 -20.00
CA LEU A 413 -23.56 3.07 -20.32
C LEU A 413 -24.23 1.72 -20.63
N SER A 414 -25.45 1.47 -20.11
CA SER A 414 -26.22 0.25 -20.38
C SER A 414 -26.80 0.19 -21.81
N LYS A 415 -26.80 1.34 -22.51
CA LYS A 415 -27.34 1.47 -23.87
C LYS A 415 -26.27 1.95 -24.86
N PRO A 416 -25.46 1.05 -25.40
CA PRO A 416 -24.30 1.40 -26.21
C PRO A 416 -24.65 2.15 -27.52
N GLY A 417 -25.88 2.03 -27.99
CA GLY A 417 -26.39 2.75 -29.16
C GLY A 417 -27.00 4.12 -28.86
N ALA A 418 -27.17 4.47 -27.58
CA ALA A 418 -27.71 5.78 -27.22
C ALA A 418 -26.67 6.90 -27.49
N GLY A 419 -27.14 8.04 -28.02
CA GLY A 419 -26.34 9.23 -28.18
C GLY A 419 -25.89 9.83 -26.85
N VAL A 420 -24.98 10.80 -26.93
CA VAL A 420 -24.62 11.64 -25.79
C VAL A 420 -25.65 12.76 -25.66
N MET A 421 -26.21 12.95 -24.50
CA MET A 421 -27.03 14.10 -24.17
C MET A 421 -26.12 15.22 -23.69
N GLU A 422 -26.10 16.34 -24.38
CA GLU A 422 -25.21 17.46 -24.05
C GLU A 422 -25.62 18.09 -22.72
N LEU A 423 -24.63 18.35 -21.87
CA LEU A 423 -24.78 19.07 -20.60
C LEU A 423 -24.27 20.50 -20.74
N THR A 424 -25.03 21.43 -20.24
CA THR A 424 -24.60 22.83 -20.18
C THR A 424 -23.48 23.01 -19.16
N LEU A 425 -22.42 23.77 -19.55
CA LEU A 425 -21.32 24.19 -18.70
C LEU A 425 -21.44 25.68 -18.35
N THR A 426 -21.69 25.99 -17.09
CA THR A 426 -21.73 27.38 -16.60
C THR A 426 -20.62 27.59 -15.57
N GLY A 427 -19.62 28.42 -15.90
CA GLY A 427 -18.45 28.62 -15.02
C GLY A 427 -17.66 27.33 -14.74
N GLY A 428 -17.75 26.33 -15.63
CA GLY A 428 -17.14 25.01 -15.47
C GLY A 428 -17.96 24.04 -14.61
N ILE A 429 -19.21 24.38 -14.28
CA ILE A 429 -20.14 23.51 -13.55
C ILE A 429 -21.13 22.92 -14.55
N THR A 430 -21.36 21.62 -14.49
CA THR A 430 -22.34 20.93 -15.35
C THR A 430 -23.77 21.21 -14.89
N SER A 431 -24.74 21.19 -15.81
CA SER A 431 -26.11 20.91 -15.44
C SER A 431 -26.21 19.58 -14.70
N PRO A 432 -27.27 19.34 -13.87
CA PRO A 432 -27.41 18.11 -13.13
C PRO A 432 -27.62 16.91 -14.06
N LEU A 433 -27.05 15.76 -13.73
CA LEU A 433 -27.29 14.48 -14.39
C LEU A 433 -27.59 13.40 -13.35
N ALA A 434 -28.30 12.35 -13.73
CA ALA A 434 -28.69 11.29 -12.81
C ALA A 434 -27.47 10.57 -12.23
N SER A 435 -27.36 10.54 -10.88
CA SER A 435 -26.25 9.93 -10.16
C SER A 435 -26.46 8.42 -9.97
N PRO A 436 -25.64 7.57 -10.58
CA PRO A 436 -25.70 6.15 -10.27
C PRO A 436 -25.30 5.84 -8.82
N ALA A 437 -24.55 6.70 -8.16
CA ALA A 437 -24.14 6.50 -6.75
C ALA A 437 -25.32 6.58 -5.77
N THR A 438 -26.34 7.37 -6.09
CA THR A 438 -27.54 7.54 -5.24
C THR A 438 -28.69 6.63 -5.65
N GLN A 439 -28.53 5.88 -6.73
CA GLN A 439 -29.58 5.00 -7.27
C GLN A 439 -29.92 3.89 -6.29
N THR A 440 -31.20 3.73 -5.98
CA THR A 440 -31.75 2.69 -5.13
C THR A 440 -32.60 1.71 -5.97
N GLY A 441 -32.66 0.45 -5.56
CA GLY A 441 -33.41 -0.58 -6.26
C GLY A 441 -32.65 -1.29 -7.38
N ALA A 442 -33.39 -1.98 -8.28
CA ALA A 442 -32.75 -2.72 -9.37
C ALA A 442 -32.12 -1.78 -10.40
N CYS A 443 -30.88 -2.05 -10.75
CA CYS A 443 -30.19 -1.26 -11.76
C CYS A 443 -30.69 -1.60 -13.15
N THR A 444 -31.22 -0.61 -13.87
CA THR A 444 -31.67 -0.72 -15.27
C THR A 444 -30.93 0.25 -16.18
N THR A 445 -30.31 1.29 -15.63
CA THR A 445 -29.54 2.32 -16.32
C THR A 445 -28.29 2.65 -15.51
N TRP A 446 -27.24 3.08 -16.19
CA TRP A 446 -26.01 3.54 -15.53
C TRP A 446 -25.49 4.78 -16.25
N ASN A 447 -25.85 5.95 -15.74
CA ASN A 447 -25.45 7.21 -16.35
C ASN A 447 -24.01 7.60 -16.00
N VAL A 448 -23.23 7.97 -17.00
CA VAL A 448 -21.85 8.38 -16.87
C VAL A 448 -21.65 9.77 -17.46
N LEU A 449 -20.71 10.52 -16.90
CA LEU A 449 -20.28 11.80 -17.44
C LEU A 449 -19.29 11.56 -18.58
N GLN A 450 -19.56 12.11 -19.75
CA GLN A 450 -18.61 12.19 -20.85
C GLN A 450 -18.04 13.59 -20.93
N LEU A 451 -16.73 13.72 -20.78
CA LEU A 451 -16.01 14.96 -20.96
C LEU A 451 -15.17 14.91 -22.21
N THR A 452 -14.99 16.06 -22.86
CA THR A 452 -14.12 16.20 -24.03
C THR A 452 -13.12 17.31 -23.81
N ASP A 453 -11.86 17.04 -24.08
CA ASP A 453 -10.75 17.99 -24.07
C ASP A 453 -9.88 17.84 -25.34
N ALA A 454 -8.71 18.44 -25.36
CA ALA A 454 -7.77 18.36 -26.49
C ALA A 454 -7.24 16.93 -26.74
N SER A 455 -7.25 16.04 -25.74
CA SER A 455 -6.81 14.65 -25.88
C SER A 455 -7.92 13.71 -26.37
N GLY A 456 -9.16 14.18 -26.37
CA GLY A 456 -10.32 13.42 -26.81
C GLY A 456 -11.44 13.35 -25.79
N ALA A 457 -12.31 12.36 -25.94
CA ALA A 457 -13.42 12.12 -25.04
C ALA A 457 -13.06 11.07 -23.97
N HIS A 458 -13.56 11.28 -22.73
CA HIS A 458 -13.35 10.44 -21.56
C HIS A 458 -14.69 10.11 -20.88
N LEU A 459 -14.85 8.91 -20.36
CA LEU A 459 -16.01 8.55 -19.56
C LEU A 459 -15.63 8.46 -18.07
N LEU A 460 -16.44 9.10 -17.25
CA LEU A 460 -16.29 9.15 -15.81
C LEU A 460 -17.57 8.67 -15.12
N SER A 461 -17.46 7.79 -14.15
CA SER A 461 -18.59 7.25 -13.39
C SER A 461 -18.59 7.77 -11.96
N ASP A 462 -19.76 8.24 -11.50
CA ASP A 462 -19.97 8.54 -10.08
C ASP A 462 -20.12 7.24 -9.29
N LEU A 463 -19.14 6.95 -8.45
CA LEU A 463 -19.13 5.81 -7.52
C LEU A 463 -19.35 6.23 -6.05
N GLY A 464 -19.86 7.43 -5.81
CA GLY A 464 -20.17 7.95 -4.47
C GLY A 464 -19.07 8.77 -3.82
N GLU A 465 -17.96 9.03 -4.51
CA GLU A 465 -16.81 9.77 -4.02
C GLU A 465 -16.68 11.16 -4.65
N LEU A 466 -15.76 12.00 -4.16
CA LEU A 466 -15.56 13.34 -4.70
C LEU A 466 -14.97 13.36 -6.11
N VAL A 467 -14.18 12.35 -6.45
CA VAL A 467 -13.58 12.21 -7.78
C VAL A 467 -14.25 11.04 -8.48
N PRO A 468 -14.89 11.25 -9.63
CA PRO A 468 -15.50 10.17 -10.38
C PRO A 468 -14.44 9.25 -10.98
N ALA A 469 -14.74 7.95 -11.04
CA ALA A 469 -13.83 6.95 -11.57
C ALA A 469 -13.77 6.99 -13.10
N ARG A 470 -12.58 6.98 -13.68
CA ARG A 470 -12.37 6.89 -15.12
C ARG A 470 -12.68 5.50 -15.64
N LEU A 471 -13.39 5.40 -16.75
CA LEU A 471 -13.73 4.14 -17.41
C LEU A 471 -12.86 3.94 -18.64
N THR A 472 -12.23 2.78 -18.72
CA THR A 472 -11.44 2.33 -19.87
C THR A 472 -11.91 0.98 -20.37
N ALA A 473 -11.50 0.58 -21.54
CA ALA A 473 -11.78 -0.72 -22.11
C ALA A 473 -10.57 -1.27 -22.86
N GLY A 474 -10.56 -2.60 -23.02
CA GLY A 474 -9.52 -3.28 -23.77
C GLY A 474 -8.50 -4.02 -22.90
N ARG A 475 -7.45 -4.53 -23.55
CA ARG A 475 -6.44 -5.34 -22.87
C ARG A 475 -5.76 -4.57 -21.73
N PRO A 476 -5.61 -5.16 -20.55
CA PRO A 476 -5.07 -4.46 -19.37
C PRO A 476 -3.67 -3.85 -19.57
N THR A 477 -2.87 -4.39 -20.46
CA THR A 477 -1.54 -3.86 -20.81
C THR A 477 -1.57 -2.61 -21.70
N ALA A 478 -2.72 -2.31 -22.34
CA ALA A 478 -2.91 -1.17 -23.21
C ALA A 478 -4.40 -0.74 -23.23
N PRO A 479 -4.96 -0.31 -22.09
CA PRO A 479 -6.35 0.12 -22.02
C PRO A 479 -6.56 1.42 -22.83
N LYS A 480 -7.73 1.55 -23.43
CA LYS A 480 -8.15 2.75 -24.17
C LYS A 480 -9.34 3.40 -23.48
N GLU A 481 -9.64 4.65 -23.82
CA GLU A 481 -10.88 5.31 -23.36
C GLU A 481 -12.11 4.51 -23.78
N ALA A 482 -13.10 4.40 -22.90
CA ALA A 482 -14.29 3.60 -23.15
C ALA A 482 -15.35 4.36 -24.02
N THR A 483 -14.92 5.09 -25.02
CA THR A 483 -15.78 6.01 -25.80
C THR A 483 -16.17 5.50 -27.18
N ASP A 484 -15.45 4.53 -27.73
CA ASP A 484 -15.79 3.93 -29.02
C ASP A 484 -16.92 2.88 -28.91
N THR A 485 -17.49 2.52 -30.06
CA THR A 485 -18.64 1.60 -30.13
C THR A 485 -18.32 0.21 -29.59
N GLU A 486 -17.11 -0.30 -29.74
CA GLU A 486 -16.70 -1.62 -29.25
C GLU A 486 -16.56 -1.60 -27.73
N ALA A 487 -15.92 -0.59 -27.17
CA ALA A 487 -15.81 -0.39 -25.73
C ALA A 487 -17.17 -0.23 -25.05
N LEU A 488 -18.07 0.55 -25.65
CA LEU A 488 -19.44 0.73 -25.13
C LEU A 488 -20.24 -0.58 -25.16
N ARG A 489 -20.12 -1.39 -26.22
CA ARG A 489 -20.73 -2.71 -26.29
C ARG A 489 -20.13 -3.68 -25.24
N THR A 490 -18.84 -3.56 -24.96
CA THR A 490 -18.19 -4.35 -23.91
C THR A 490 -18.74 -3.98 -22.54
N TRP A 491 -18.94 -2.70 -22.26
CA TRP A 491 -19.43 -2.20 -20.97
C TRP A 491 -20.93 -2.44 -20.75
N ALA A 492 -21.75 -2.34 -21.77
CA ALA A 492 -23.21 -2.27 -21.64
C ALA A 492 -23.81 -3.41 -20.80
N PRO A 493 -23.47 -4.70 -21.01
CA PRO A 493 -24.02 -5.79 -20.20
C PRO A 493 -23.55 -5.76 -18.75
N PHE A 494 -22.50 -5.02 -18.44
CA PHE A 494 -21.82 -5.02 -17.14
C PHE A 494 -21.84 -3.66 -16.44
N ALA A 495 -22.52 -2.66 -17.01
CA ALA A 495 -22.60 -1.32 -16.44
C ALA A 495 -23.07 -1.34 -14.97
N CYS A 496 -24.07 -2.14 -14.67
CA CYS A 496 -24.63 -2.26 -13.32
C CYS A 496 -23.67 -2.91 -12.30
N SER A 497 -22.66 -3.66 -12.76
CA SER A 497 -21.65 -4.22 -11.85
C SER A 497 -20.71 -3.17 -11.23
N LEU A 498 -20.69 -1.95 -11.76
CA LEU A 498 -20.00 -0.80 -11.17
C LEU A 498 -20.53 -0.46 -9.78
N ALA A 499 -21.76 -0.87 -9.45
CA ALA A 499 -22.32 -0.74 -8.10
C ALA A 499 -21.47 -1.43 -7.02
N ASP A 500 -20.81 -2.54 -7.35
CA ASP A 500 -19.93 -3.27 -6.44
C ASP A 500 -18.64 -2.50 -6.09
N ALA A 501 -18.32 -1.46 -6.85
CA ALA A 501 -17.13 -0.62 -6.66
C ALA A 501 -17.43 0.72 -5.93
N ARG A 502 -18.69 0.98 -5.55
CA ARG A 502 -19.08 2.23 -4.85
C ARG A 502 -18.38 2.38 -3.51
N GLY A 503 -17.89 3.58 -3.21
CA GLY A 503 -17.30 3.94 -1.91
C GLY A 503 -15.97 3.25 -1.60
N GLN A 504 -15.27 2.72 -2.60
CA GLN A 504 -14.03 1.95 -2.41
C GLN A 504 -12.74 2.67 -2.81
N GLY A 505 -12.79 3.98 -3.06
CA GLY A 505 -11.61 4.76 -3.46
C GLY A 505 -11.14 4.45 -4.88
N VAL A 506 -12.08 4.18 -5.79
CA VAL A 506 -11.75 3.76 -7.16
C VAL A 506 -11.29 4.94 -7.99
N ARG A 507 -10.13 4.79 -8.62
CA ARG A 507 -9.52 5.74 -9.55
C ARG A 507 -9.94 5.47 -11.00
N THR A 508 -9.78 4.21 -11.43
CA THR A 508 -10.10 3.77 -12.79
C THR A 508 -10.74 2.40 -12.77
N VAL A 509 -11.62 2.12 -13.74
CA VAL A 509 -12.14 0.77 -13.98
C VAL A 509 -11.93 0.43 -15.45
N ASN A 510 -11.25 -0.70 -15.70
CA ASN A 510 -11.05 -1.23 -17.04
C ASN A 510 -11.95 -2.44 -17.29
N ALA A 511 -12.63 -2.49 -18.43
CA ALA A 511 -13.38 -3.66 -18.89
C ALA A 511 -12.66 -4.33 -20.06
N TRP A 512 -12.39 -5.61 -19.93
CA TRP A 512 -11.70 -6.38 -20.93
C TRP A 512 -12.47 -7.64 -21.30
N ALA A 513 -13.02 -7.67 -22.54
CA ALA A 513 -13.58 -8.88 -23.12
C ALA A 513 -12.42 -9.81 -23.53
N TYR A 514 -12.04 -10.74 -22.64
CA TYR A 514 -10.85 -11.55 -22.84
C TYR A 514 -11.06 -12.75 -23.74
N THR A 515 -12.30 -13.26 -23.85
CA THR A 515 -12.66 -14.35 -24.80
C THR A 515 -14.16 -14.47 -25.03
N ARG A 516 -14.52 -15.22 -26.08
CA ARG A 516 -15.89 -15.69 -26.35
C ARG A 516 -15.88 -17.21 -26.40
N GLN A 517 -16.85 -17.84 -25.74
CA GLN A 517 -16.97 -19.30 -25.68
C GLN A 517 -18.28 -19.75 -26.31
N GLN A 518 -18.19 -20.76 -27.20
CA GLN A 518 -19.39 -21.41 -27.73
C GLN A 518 -20.09 -22.15 -26.61
N LEU A 519 -21.40 -21.94 -26.53
CA LEU A 519 -22.27 -22.62 -25.56
C LEU A 519 -22.72 -23.98 -26.11
N PRO A 520 -22.78 -25.01 -25.26
CA PRO A 520 -23.35 -26.30 -25.65
C PRO A 520 -24.81 -26.18 -26.10
N ASP A 521 -25.31 -27.21 -26.75
CA ASP A 521 -26.69 -27.32 -27.23
C ASP A 521 -27.14 -26.19 -28.16
N ALA A 522 -26.24 -25.70 -29.01
CA ALA A 522 -26.47 -24.60 -29.95
C ALA A 522 -27.05 -23.32 -29.33
N ASN A 523 -26.73 -23.04 -28.05
CA ASN A 523 -27.20 -21.83 -27.35
C ASN A 523 -26.42 -20.54 -27.73
N GLY A 524 -25.59 -20.56 -28.76
CA GLY A 524 -24.87 -19.43 -29.26
C GLY A 524 -23.51 -19.27 -28.55
N SER A 525 -22.98 -18.03 -28.48
CA SER A 525 -21.67 -17.72 -27.92
C SER A 525 -21.77 -16.73 -26.78
N ALA A 526 -21.23 -17.08 -25.62
CA ALA A 526 -21.16 -16.20 -24.47
C ALA A 526 -19.87 -15.37 -24.46
N ALA A 527 -19.95 -14.16 -23.93
CA ALA A 527 -18.81 -13.28 -23.69
C ALA A 527 -18.30 -13.44 -22.25
N TRP A 528 -16.98 -13.49 -22.11
CA TRP A 528 -16.27 -13.43 -20.84
C TRP A 528 -15.57 -12.09 -20.73
N VAL A 529 -15.89 -11.35 -19.67
CA VAL A 529 -15.33 -10.04 -19.43
C VAL A 529 -14.71 -9.99 -18.04
N CYS A 530 -13.54 -9.42 -17.96
CA CYS A 530 -12.92 -9.06 -16.71
C CYS A 530 -13.01 -7.56 -16.51
N THR A 531 -13.61 -7.11 -15.39
CA THR A 531 -13.52 -5.73 -14.95
C THR A 531 -12.54 -5.63 -13.79
N ARG A 532 -11.65 -4.66 -13.88
CA ARG A 532 -10.67 -4.38 -12.82
C ARG A 532 -10.75 -2.91 -12.42
N ALA A 533 -11.06 -2.68 -11.15
CA ALA A 533 -11.03 -1.37 -10.54
C ALA A 533 -9.70 -1.19 -9.80
N GLU A 534 -8.98 -0.13 -10.13
CA GLU A 534 -7.77 0.32 -9.40
C GLU A 534 -8.14 1.44 -8.45
N THR A 535 -7.58 1.42 -7.25
CA THR A 535 -7.85 2.42 -6.22
C THR A 535 -6.79 3.52 -6.16
N TRP A 536 -7.13 4.67 -5.59
CA TRP A 536 -6.20 5.79 -5.39
C TRP A 536 -5.01 5.46 -4.48
N ARG A 537 -5.12 4.46 -3.64
CA ARG A 537 -4.03 4.03 -2.75
C ARG A 537 -2.94 3.20 -3.45
N GLY A 538 -3.18 2.79 -4.72
CA GLY A 538 -2.22 2.03 -5.52
C GLY A 538 -2.21 0.52 -5.29
N ASP A 539 -2.71 0.05 -4.16
CA ASP A 539 -3.10 -1.32 -3.85
C ASP A 539 -4.61 -1.35 -3.56
N GLY A 540 -5.21 -2.51 -3.41
CA GLY A 540 -6.66 -2.63 -3.19
C GLY A 540 -7.48 -2.65 -4.47
N SER A 541 -6.96 -3.27 -5.52
CA SER A 541 -7.73 -3.55 -6.73
C SER A 541 -8.92 -4.47 -6.46
N ARG A 542 -9.99 -4.29 -7.25
CA ARG A 542 -11.17 -5.16 -7.25
C ARG A 542 -11.34 -5.76 -8.63
N VAL A 543 -11.39 -7.07 -8.70
CA VAL A 543 -11.50 -7.82 -9.97
C VAL A 543 -12.78 -8.62 -9.98
N LEU A 544 -13.56 -8.47 -11.06
CA LEU A 544 -14.74 -9.28 -11.33
C LEU A 544 -14.51 -10.05 -12.63
N ALA A 545 -14.62 -11.37 -12.61
CA ALA A 545 -14.86 -12.11 -13.83
C ALA A 545 -16.35 -12.19 -14.06
N GLN A 546 -16.79 -11.90 -15.28
CA GLN A 546 -18.18 -11.74 -15.63
C GLN A 546 -18.50 -12.54 -16.89
N PHE A 547 -19.73 -13.05 -16.96
CA PHE A 547 -20.21 -13.92 -18.01
C PHE A 547 -21.54 -13.39 -18.56
N HIS A 548 -21.65 -13.27 -19.88
CA HIS A 548 -22.84 -12.79 -20.55
C HIS A 548 -23.27 -13.72 -21.68
N THR A 549 -24.47 -14.22 -21.58
CA THR A 549 -25.10 -15.11 -22.60
C THR A 549 -25.86 -14.33 -23.67
N PRO A 550 -26.01 -14.86 -24.88
CA PRO A 550 -26.80 -14.23 -25.90
C PRO A 550 -28.26 -14.02 -25.42
N GLY A 551 -28.80 -12.82 -25.68
CA GLY A 551 -30.18 -12.44 -25.33
C GLY A 551 -30.39 -12.04 -23.87
N GLY A 552 -29.37 -12.15 -22.99
CA GLY A 552 -29.42 -11.58 -21.65
C GLY A 552 -29.26 -10.06 -21.69
N LEU A 553 -30.04 -9.33 -20.89
CA LEU A 553 -29.89 -7.87 -20.76
C LEU A 553 -28.58 -7.51 -20.04
N PHE A 554 -28.26 -8.25 -18.98
CA PHE A 554 -27.08 -8.02 -18.15
C PHE A 554 -26.25 -9.30 -18.01
N GLY A 555 -24.94 -9.11 -17.83
CA GLY A 555 -24.02 -10.17 -17.49
C GLY A 555 -24.04 -10.45 -15.98
N ALA A 556 -23.58 -11.65 -15.62
CA ALA A 556 -23.45 -12.09 -14.22
C ALA A 556 -21.98 -12.04 -13.78
N ALA A 557 -21.72 -11.53 -12.58
CA ALA A 557 -20.44 -11.70 -11.92
C ALA A 557 -20.33 -13.17 -11.46
N VAL A 558 -19.32 -13.88 -11.95
CA VAL A 558 -19.10 -15.31 -11.68
C VAL A 558 -17.95 -15.55 -10.71
N ALA A 559 -17.06 -14.57 -10.55
CA ALA A 559 -16.00 -14.58 -9.53
C ALA A 559 -15.64 -13.13 -9.13
N LYS A 560 -15.27 -12.96 -7.86
CA LYS A 560 -14.86 -11.67 -7.28
C LYS A 560 -13.55 -11.88 -6.51
N ALA A 561 -12.56 -11.03 -6.74
CA ALA A 561 -11.31 -11.08 -5.99
C ALA A 561 -10.81 -9.67 -5.68
N GLY A 562 -10.20 -9.50 -4.52
CA GLY A 562 -9.51 -8.27 -4.12
C GLY A 562 -8.01 -8.48 -4.08
N ASP A 563 -7.25 -7.45 -4.44
CA ASP A 563 -5.79 -7.39 -4.34
C ASP A 563 -5.06 -8.54 -5.07
N VAL A 564 -5.62 -8.97 -6.19
CA VAL A 564 -5.02 -9.99 -7.06
C VAL A 564 -4.40 -9.37 -8.30
N PRO A 565 -3.35 -9.97 -8.87
CA PRO A 565 -2.70 -9.46 -10.08
C PRO A 565 -3.55 -9.62 -11.35
N ALA A 566 -4.51 -10.55 -11.36
CA ALA A 566 -5.33 -10.90 -12.52
C ALA A 566 -5.97 -9.68 -13.18
N CYS A 567 -6.04 -9.69 -14.51
CA CYS A 567 -6.56 -8.57 -15.33
C CYS A 567 -5.82 -7.24 -15.09
N GLY A 568 -4.61 -7.30 -14.54
CA GLY A 568 -3.78 -6.14 -14.26
C GLY A 568 -2.80 -5.82 -15.39
N PRO A 569 -2.19 -4.63 -15.37
CA PRO A 569 -1.24 -4.23 -16.41
C PRO A 569 0.05 -5.07 -16.43
N ARG A 570 0.45 -5.64 -15.28
CA ARG A 570 1.65 -6.48 -15.13
C ARG A 570 1.36 -7.97 -15.32
N ASP A 571 0.17 -8.42 -14.99
CA ASP A 571 -0.28 -9.79 -15.17
C ASP A 571 -1.73 -9.77 -15.65
N PRO A 572 -1.93 -9.77 -16.99
CA PRO A 572 -3.27 -9.69 -17.57
C PRO A 572 -4.04 -11.00 -17.49
N HIS A 573 -3.38 -12.11 -17.10
CA HIS A 573 -3.98 -13.43 -17.18
C HIS A 573 -5.16 -13.58 -16.24
N VAL A 574 -6.19 -14.28 -16.73
CA VAL A 574 -7.43 -14.55 -16.01
C VAL A 574 -7.96 -15.92 -16.37
N LEU A 575 -8.48 -16.62 -15.37
CA LEU A 575 -9.22 -17.86 -15.51
C LEU A 575 -10.46 -17.79 -14.60
N ALA A 576 -11.65 -18.03 -15.15
CA ALA A 576 -12.88 -18.07 -14.37
C ALA A 576 -13.82 -19.16 -14.89
N GLY A 577 -14.78 -19.56 -14.06
CA GLY A 577 -15.77 -20.55 -14.45
C GLY A 577 -17.14 -20.28 -13.86
N VAL A 578 -18.16 -20.86 -14.48
CA VAL A 578 -19.54 -20.75 -14.07
C VAL A 578 -20.28 -22.07 -14.26
N LEU A 579 -21.15 -22.41 -13.33
CA LEU A 579 -22.17 -23.43 -13.59
C LEU A 579 -23.32 -22.78 -14.35
N TRP A 580 -23.56 -23.26 -15.56
CA TRP A 580 -24.53 -22.70 -16.45
C TRP A 580 -25.53 -23.79 -16.87
N LYS A 581 -26.82 -23.41 -16.96
CA LYS A 581 -27.93 -24.29 -17.40
C LYS A 581 -28.31 -23.96 -18.83
N SER A 582 -28.28 -24.94 -19.72
CA SER A 582 -28.73 -24.78 -21.11
C SER A 582 -30.26 -24.60 -21.20
N LYS A 583 -30.72 -24.11 -22.35
CA LYS A 583 -32.17 -24.05 -22.65
C LYS A 583 -32.82 -25.43 -22.63
N GLY A 584 -32.05 -26.50 -22.94
CA GLY A 584 -32.51 -27.89 -22.86
C GLY A 584 -32.65 -28.43 -21.44
N GLY A 585 -32.18 -27.69 -20.45
CA GLY A 585 -32.24 -28.07 -19.03
C GLY A 585 -30.97 -28.70 -18.46
N ASP A 586 -29.97 -28.98 -19.28
CA ASP A 586 -28.72 -29.62 -18.88
C ASP A 586 -27.76 -28.63 -18.24
N TRP A 587 -27.05 -29.09 -17.22
CA TRP A 587 -26.07 -28.27 -16.52
C TRP A 587 -24.65 -28.54 -17.03
N TYR A 588 -23.90 -27.46 -17.19
CA TYR A 588 -22.49 -27.50 -17.61
C TYR A 588 -21.61 -26.64 -16.71
N LEU A 589 -20.42 -27.10 -16.42
CA LEU A 589 -19.32 -26.23 -15.98
C LEU A 589 -18.68 -25.66 -17.23
N LEU A 590 -18.81 -24.34 -17.38
CA LEU A 590 -18.10 -23.56 -18.39
C LEU A 590 -16.93 -22.86 -17.72
N ALA A 591 -15.74 -22.95 -18.29
CA ALA A 591 -14.60 -22.18 -17.82
C ALA A 591 -13.83 -21.60 -19.00
N ALA A 592 -13.30 -20.41 -18.80
CA ALA A 592 -12.53 -19.71 -19.82
C ALA A 592 -11.34 -18.96 -19.23
N GLY A 593 -10.22 -19.07 -19.90
CA GLY A 593 -9.03 -18.24 -19.69
C GLY A 593 -8.83 -17.27 -20.85
N ASP A 594 -7.86 -16.38 -20.71
CA ASP A 594 -7.45 -15.51 -21.80
C ASP A 594 -6.80 -16.34 -22.96
N LYS A 595 -6.45 -15.64 -24.05
CA LYS A 595 -5.87 -16.28 -25.24
C LYS A 595 -4.54 -16.97 -25.01
N ASP A 596 -3.82 -16.62 -23.94
CA ASP A 596 -2.52 -17.18 -23.59
C ASP A 596 -2.67 -18.44 -22.70
N THR A 597 -3.90 -18.89 -22.42
CA THR A 597 -4.20 -20.14 -21.70
C THR A 597 -4.13 -21.34 -22.65
N ALA A 598 -3.20 -22.25 -22.39
CA ALA A 598 -2.94 -23.45 -23.22
C ALA A 598 -3.81 -24.65 -22.84
N SER A 599 -4.20 -24.78 -21.56
CA SER A 599 -5.08 -25.85 -21.10
C SER A 599 -5.78 -25.46 -19.80
N ILE A 600 -6.98 -26.05 -19.59
CA ILE A 600 -7.77 -25.86 -18.38
C ILE A 600 -8.13 -27.23 -17.82
N ARG A 601 -8.03 -27.38 -16.50
CA ARG A 601 -8.46 -28.56 -15.74
C ARG A 601 -9.38 -28.14 -14.61
N SER A 602 -10.47 -28.89 -14.46
CA SER A 602 -11.35 -28.81 -13.30
C SER A 602 -11.18 -30.03 -12.38
N THR A 603 -11.27 -29.81 -11.07
CA THR A 603 -11.21 -30.82 -10.01
C THR A 603 -12.33 -30.57 -8.99
N GLY A 604 -12.53 -31.50 -8.07
CA GLY A 604 -13.63 -31.43 -7.11
C GLY A 604 -14.89 -32.14 -7.59
N GLY A 605 -16.04 -31.50 -7.43
CA GLY A 605 -17.35 -32.07 -7.79
C GLY A 605 -17.59 -32.21 -9.30
N VAL A 606 -16.86 -31.45 -10.12
CA VAL A 606 -16.85 -31.58 -11.58
C VAL A 606 -15.41 -31.78 -12.04
N ARG A 607 -15.12 -32.90 -12.71
CA ARG A 607 -13.79 -33.24 -13.18
C ARG A 607 -13.74 -33.21 -14.69
N GLY A 608 -12.77 -32.54 -15.25
CA GLY A 608 -12.56 -32.46 -16.68
C GLY A 608 -11.24 -31.77 -17.02
N ALA A 609 -10.81 -31.93 -18.25
CA ALA A 609 -9.64 -31.24 -18.79
C ALA A 609 -9.88 -30.92 -20.28
N GLY A 610 -9.40 -29.77 -20.72
CA GLY A 610 -9.46 -29.33 -22.11
C GLY A 610 -8.17 -28.67 -22.54
N GLN A 611 -7.82 -28.80 -23.80
CA GLN A 611 -6.76 -28.03 -24.44
C GLN A 611 -7.33 -26.67 -24.89
N GLY A 612 -6.47 -25.65 -24.91
CA GLY A 612 -6.87 -24.29 -25.22
C GLY A 612 -7.46 -23.54 -24.03
N ASN A 613 -8.06 -22.41 -24.32
CA ASN A 613 -8.52 -21.45 -23.30
C ASN A 613 -9.99 -21.61 -22.90
N HIS A 614 -10.67 -22.68 -23.33
CA HIS A 614 -12.04 -22.99 -22.96
C HIS A 614 -12.18 -24.40 -22.43
N LEU A 615 -13.07 -24.57 -21.45
CA LEU A 615 -13.45 -25.88 -20.93
C LEU A 615 -14.99 -25.92 -20.82
N THR A 616 -15.59 -27.01 -21.33
CA THR A 616 -17.01 -27.32 -21.20
C THR A 616 -17.13 -28.76 -20.69
N VAL A 617 -17.76 -28.95 -19.54
CA VAL A 617 -17.95 -30.28 -18.91
C VAL A 617 -19.37 -30.39 -18.43
N PRO A 618 -20.08 -31.48 -18.73
CA PRO A 618 -21.38 -31.76 -18.11
C PRO A 618 -21.27 -31.75 -16.59
N ALA A 619 -22.26 -31.16 -15.93
CA ALA A 619 -22.26 -30.98 -14.49
C ALA A 619 -23.65 -31.26 -13.89
N LYS A 620 -23.73 -31.25 -12.57
CA LYS A 620 -25.02 -31.29 -11.85
C LYS A 620 -25.26 -29.91 -11.21
N GLN A 621 -26.52 -29.57 -10.98
CA GLN A 621 -26.89 -28.37 -10.27
C GLN A 621 -26.17 -28.30 -8.91
N GLY A 622 -25.61 -27.15 -8.59
CA GLY A 622 -24.94 -26.90 -7.32
C GLY A 622 -23.53 -27.56 -7.17
N ALA A 623 -23.02 -28.21 -8.21
CA ALA A 623 -21.70 -28.80 -8.18
C ALA A 623 -20.62 -27.68 -8.06
N GLN A 624 -19.59 -27.93 -7.26
CA GLN A 624 -18.45 -27.05 -7.09
C GLN A 624 -17.23 -27.61 -7.79
N ALA A 625 -16.42 -26.75 -8.36
CA ALA A 625 -15.18 -27.14 -9.04
C ALA A 625 -14.05 -26.14 -8.76
N ASP A 626 -12.85 -26.68 -8.60
CA ASP A 626 -11.62 -25.90 -8.59
C ASP A 626 -11.02 -25.89 -9.99
N LEU A 627 -10.64 -24.70 -10.46
CA LEU A 627 -10.06 -24.51 -11.78
C LEU A 627 -8.56 -24.25 -11.69
N LYS A 628 -7.80 -24.95 -12.54
CA LYS A 628 -6.39 -24.69 -12.80
C LYS A 628 -6.15 -24.62 -14.30
N GLY A 629 -5.41 -23.62 -14.74
CA GLY A 629 -4.97 -23.49 -16.12
C GLY A 629 -3.46 -23.55 -16.24
N ARG A 630 -2.99 -23.84 -17.44
CA ARG A 630 -1.59 -23.71 -17.84
C ARG A 630 -1.50 -22.70 -18.95
N LEU A 631 -0.62 -21.74 -18.83
CA LEU A 631 -0.35 -20.75 -19.86
C LEU A 631 0.59 -21.31 -20.94
N THR A 632 0.63 -20.69 -22.09
CA THR A 632 1.50 -21.06 -23.22
C THR A 632 2.99 -20.97 -22.87
N ASP A 633 3.37 -20.11 -21.90
CA ASP A 633 4.72 -20.00 -21.35
C ASP A 633 5.05 -21.04 -20.27
N GLY A 634 4.13 -21.97 -19.97
CA GLY A 634 4.28 -23.04 -18.99
C GLY A 634 3.92 -22.67 -17.55
N ARG A 635 3.64 -21.38 -17.24
CA ARG A 635 3.17 -20.97 -15.92
C ARG A 635 1.78 -21.55 -15.62
N SER A 636 1.49 -21.74 -14.34
CA SER A 636 0.18 -22.17 -13.87
C SER A 636 -0.65 -20.97 -13.41
N ILE A 637 -1.95 -21.00 -13.73
CA ILE A 637 -2.93 -20.01 -13.27
C ILE A 637 -4.05 -20.73 -12.52
N SER A 638 -4.54 -20.13 -11.44
CA SER A 638 -5.70 -20.62 -10.69
C SER A 638 -6.96 -19.83 -11.09
N GLY A 639 -8.11 -20.49 -11.03
CA GLY A 639 -9.40 -19.82 -11.23
C GLY A 639 -9.62 -18.72 -10.19
N LEU A 640 -10.13 -17.58 -10.62
CA LEU A 640 -10.69 -16.54 -9.77
C LEU A 640 -11.87 -17.11 -8.96
N ARG A 641 -12.00 -16.72 -7.70
CA ARG A 641 -13.05 -17.17 -6.77
C ARG A 641 -13.87 -15.99 -6.27
#